data_eaa62f49d7c0a48f8f06546a758aa623
#
_entry.id   eaa62f49d7c0a48f8f06546a758aa623
#
_cell.length_a   1.000
_cell.length_b   1.000
_cell.length_c   1.000
_cell.angle_alpha   90.00
_cell.angle_beta   90.00
_cell.angle_gamma   90.00
#
_symmetry.space_group_name_H-M   'P 1'
#
loop_
_entity.id
_entity.type
_entity.pdbx_description
1 polymer ?
#
loop_
_entity_poly.entity_id
_entity_poly.type
_entity_poly.pdbx_seq_one_letter_code
_entity_poly.pdbx_strand_id
1 'polypeptide(L)'
;MFRKTIIVLQVTLISFYSFAQRGKEGVKVISAANTIVNEYTTLNSDGIVGSNYINVASSSINSNNRFASALTAGDLILIIQLKGATINGTPNGIYAAPNDSTWGSVINYNNCGNYEFQQVKAVPNATTIDLDCGLQFNYTSAGNVVVVRIPRYQTLTINNGASITCDAYNGSIGGIVAIEVLGTTTINGSITSSGKGFRGGQVDNNSTFGGRAIGSNTNLEGAEKGEGIAGYQTNYNQYGGGFCRGAAANAGGGGNAHNAGGGGGGNAGNINNWNGHGNPDNSNVNWTQAWNLEFPGNAALTSAGGGKGGYSASTSDQNALAVGPGNVAWSGDNRLMMGGLGGRPLDYSSGKLFLAGGGGAGDGNDGYTGKGGDAAGLIYVLSYGNINGSGQILANGNNGQNADGVPTPLGIAGQDGSGGAGAGGTIVLNSTGNISGISCQANGGNGGSQNITKGILNFTPITQAQGPGGGGGGGYVSISNGAIARTAIGGNNGTTNSPSLTEFPPDGATMGGNGSDNANITNFSIITFNDTVCIGGNANLSASLIGNFPNGTVLEWFADSAGGNPIQTGGSFSLTNLMGDSTLYAGTCPGWYRQAVSALLSNVYNASITANSQICPGDSITLSVTGGYNYSWSPAAGLNNTNTANVIAKPTSTTTYTVVITDNKGCSTSKSVTITVSGNLLVTLSNDTSICMGTSANISISGGNSYIWNNGLSNASSHTISPTNTTTYIVQASNGNGCNTADSVKITVIPLPTVFAGNDTSINLGESAFLKASGGNTYQWQPATGLTCATCPNPIANPAITTMYTVTVVNASGCSAKDSLLVTVKTNNTLFIPDVFSPNGDSQNDILYVRGNGIQELYFAIYDRWGERIFETKDQHSGWDGTFKGKELNGAVFVYYAKVTFSNGEKTTLKGDITLVK
;
A
#
# COMPACT_ATOMS: atom_id res chain seq x y z
N MET A 1 -39.64 -4.22 -56.36
CA MET A 1 -38.26 -3.66 -56.31
C MET A 1 -37.76 -3.63 -54.87
N PHE A 2 -37.10 -4.72 -54.47
CA PHE A 2 -36.61 -4.89 -53.12
C PHE A 2 -35.20 -4.26 -52.99
N ARG A 3 -35.04 -3.23 -52.16
CA ARG A 3 -33.72 -2.77 -51.72
C ARG A 3 -33.24 -3.65 -50.54
N LYS A 4 -32.23 -4.46 -50.78
CA LYS A 4 -31.47 -5.16 -49.74
C LYS A 4 -30.53 -4.15 -49.04
N THR A 5 -30.78 -3.87 -47.82
CA THR A 5 -29.83 -3.15 -46.95
C THR A 5 -28.84 -4.17 -46.43
N ILE A 6 -27.60 -4.10 -46.85
CA ILE A 6 -26.47 -4.87 -46.31
C ILE A 6 -26.04 -4.15 -45.06
N ILE A 7 -26.28 -4.76 -43.91
CA ILE A 7 -25.66 -4.35 -42.62
C ILE A 7 -24.25 -4.96 -42.62
N VAL A 8 -23.24 -4.12 -42.87
CA VAL A 8 -21.83 -4.50 -42.66
C VAL A 8 -21.58 -4.43 -41.14
N LEU A 9 -21.50 -5.61 -40.51
CA LEU A 9 -21.05 -5.75 -39.14
C LEU A 9 -19.53 -5.50 -39.12
N GLN A 10 -19.11 -4.27 -38.85
CA GLN A 10 -17.70 -3.98 -38.52
C GLN A 10 -17.43 -4.59 -37.13
N VAL A 11 -16.86 -5.81 -37.14
CA VAL A 11 -16.19 -6.36 -35.96
C VAL A 11 -14.90 -5.54 -35.82
N THR A 12 -14.96 -4.47 -35.05
CA THR A 12 -13.77 -3.83 -34.51
C THR A 12 -13.11 -4.82 -33.60
N LEU A 13 -12.00 -5.45 -34.05
CA LEU A 13 -11.03 -6.06 -33.16
C LEU A 13 -10.53 -4.94 -32.23
N ILE A 14 -11.15 -4.79 -31.08
CA ILE A 14 -10.56 -4.05 -29.97
C ILE A 14 -9.40 -4.92 -29.50
N SER A 15 -8.21 -4.67 -30.05
CA SER A 15 -6.98 -5.07 -29.40
C SER A 15 -7.02 -4.38 -28.03
N PHE A 16 -7.30 -5.15 -26.99
CA PHE A 16 -7.06 -4.75 -25.62
C PHE A 16 -5.56 -4.54 -25.46
N TYR A 17 -5.07 -3.36 -25.80
CA TYR A 17 -3.83 -2.89 -25.21
C TYR A 17 -4.15 -2.76 -23.71
N SER A 18 -3.67 -3.72 -22.96
CA SER A 18 -3.64 -3.65 -21.51
C SER A 18 -2.70 -2.49 -21.16
N PHE A 19 -3.24 -1.29 -21.14
CA PHE A 19 -2.52 -0.15 -20.55
C PHE A 19 -2.33 -0.47 -19.08
N ALA A 20 -1.08 -0.60 -18.67
CA ALA A 20 -0.76 -0.87 -17.30
C ALA A 20 -1.19 0.32 -16.46
N GLN A 21 -2.23 0.10 -15.72
CA GLN A 21 -2.85 1.07 -14.84
C GLN A 21 -2.18 1.00 -13.47
N ARG A 22 -2.18 2.11 -12.75
CA ARG A 22 -1.91 2.10 -11.31
C ARG A 22 -2.78 1.04 -10.65
N GLY A 23 -2.19 0.31 -9.69
CA GLY A 23 -2.94 -0.75 -9.01
C GLY A 23 -3.09 -2.06 -9.81
N LYS A 24 -2.36 -2.24 -10.93
CA LYS A 24 -2.47 -3.43 -11.81
C LYS A 24 -2.21 -4.76 -11.09
N GLU A 25 -1.43 -4.76 -10.02
CA GLU A 25 -1.14 -5.95 -9.23
C GLU A 25 -2.19 -6.21 -8.14
N GLY A 26 -3.29 -5.44 -8.16
CA GLY A 26 -4.45 -5.65 -7.31
C GLY A 26 -4.20 -5.38 -5.83
N VAL A 27 -5.06 -5.94 -5.00
CA VAL A 27 -4.94 -5.85 -3.53
C VAL A 27 -3.81 -6.74 -3.06
N LYS A 28 -2.87 -6.18 -2.28
CA LYS A 28 -1.75 -6.93 -1.72
C LYS A 28 -1.81 -6.97 -0.20
N VAL A 29 -1.71 -8.18 0.34
CA VAL A 29 -1.55 -8.41 1.78
C VAL A 29 -0.22 -9.14 2.00
N ILE A 30 0.61 -8.57 2.85
CA ILE A 30 1.87 -9.16 3.30
C ILE A 30 1.63 -9.81 4.65
N SER A 31 1.83 -11.12 4.72
CA SER A 31 1.63 -11.94 5.93
C SER A 31 2.90 -12.65 6.39
N ALA A 32 3.99 -12.57 5.61
CA ALA A 32 5.28 -13.15 5.96
C ALA A 32 6.31 -12.06 6.26
N ALA A 33 7.27 -12.37 7.13
CA ALA A 33 8.43 -11.52 7.38
C ALA A 33 9.41 -11.56 6.19
N ASN A 34 10.16 -10.48 6.01
CA ASN A 34 11.24 -10.34 5.02
C ASN A 34 10.79 -10.58 3.56
N THR A 35 9.55 -10.21 3.22
CA THR A 35 9.05 -10.29 1.85
C THR A 35 9.75 -9.26 0.97
N ILE A 36 10.41 -9.70 -0.10
CA ILE A 36 11.07 -8.82 -1.08
C ILE A 36 10.11 -8.62 -2.26
N VAL A 37 9.87 -7.36 -2.63
CA VAL A 37 8.87 -6.99 -3.64
C VAL A 37 9.44 -6.31 -4.88
N ASN A 38 10.72 -5.96 -4.88
CA ASN A 38 11.40 -5.31 -6.00
C ASN A 38 12.33 -6.24 -6.76
N GLU A 39 12.50 -5.99 -8.03
CA GLU A 39 13.52 -6.58 -8.90
C GLU A 39 14.40 -5.47 -9.48
N TYR A 40 15.64 -5.81 -9.84
CA TYR A 40 16.66 -4.82 -10.17
C TYR A 40 17.43 -5.20 -11.43
N THR A 41 17.90 -4.17 -12.14
CA THR A 41 18.91 -4.27 -13.19
C THR A 41 19.80 -3.01 -13.18
N THR A 42 20.83 -2.96 -13.99
CA THR A 42 21.72 -1.80 -14.13
C THR A 42 21.64 -1.22 -15.55
N LEU A 43 21.96 0.07 -15.71
CA LEU A 43 22.21 0.65 -17.03
C LEU A 43 23.52 0.09 -17.63
N ASN A 44 23.48 -0.23 -18.92
CA ASN A 44 24.65 -0.64 -19.70
C ASN A 44 25.31 0.51 -20.47
N SER A 45 24.61 1.62 -20.66
CA SER A 45 25.11 2.83 -21.31
C SER A 45 24.56 4.06 -20.60
N ASP A 46 25.16 5.22 -20.83
CA ASP A 46 24.72 6.46 -20.25
C ASP A 46 23.28 6.80 -20.68
N GLY A 47 22.51 7.29 -19.74
CA GLY A 47 21.17 7.86 -19.96
C GLY A 47 21.31 9.36 -20.21
N ILE A 48 20.81 9.85 -21.34
CA ILE A 48 20.89 11.25 -21.70
C ILE A 48 19.52 11.90 -21.56
N VAL A 49 19.46 13.08 -20.93
CA VAL A 49 18.22 13.85 -20.78
C VAL A 49 17.49 13.99 -22.13
N GLY A 50 16.18 13.76 -22.14
CA GLY A 50 15.33 13.74 -23.33
C GLY A 50 15.28 12.39 -24.08
N SER A 51 16.15 11.42 -23.77
CA SER A 51 16.09 10.08 -24.35
C SER A 51 14.83 9.36 -23.88
N ASN A 52 14.06 8.81 -24.80
CA ASN A 52 12.85 8.04 -24.51
C ASN A 52 13.10 6.51 -24.44
N TYR A 53 14.34 6.10 -24.25
CA TYR A 53 14.72 4.71 -24.00
C TYR A 53 15.95 4.64 -23.09
N ILE A 54 16.16 3.50 -22.48
CA ILE A 54 17.37 3.15 -21.71
C ILE A 54 17.87 1.77 -22.12
N ASN A 55 19.20 1.59 -22.07
CA ASN A 55 19.83 0.30 -22.25
C ASN A 55 20.25 -0.26 -20.89
N VAL A 56 19.85 -1.50 -20.62
CA VAL A 56 20.00 -2.17 -19.32
C VAL A 56 20.67 -3.54 -19.48
N ALA A 57 21.18 -4.10 -18.39
CA ALA A 57 21.78 -5.43 -18.37
C ALA A 57 20.73 -6.52 -18.68
N SER A 58 19.51 -6.35 -18.20
CA SER A 58 18.37 -7.21 -18.53
C SER A 58 17.08 -6.40 -18.47
N SER A 59 16.33 -6.37 -19.56
CA SER A 59 15.05 -5.67 -19.64
C SER A 59 13.88 -6.47 -19.05
N SER A 60 14.04 -7.74 -18.72
CA SER A 60 12.98 -8.56 -18.12
C SER A 60 12.66 -8.11 -16.68
N ILE A 61 13.67 -7.64 -15.96
CA ILE A 61 13.64 -7.23 -14.54
C ILE A 61 12.71 -8.11 -13.70
N ASN A 62 12.93 -9.45 -13.79
CA ASN A 62 12.16 -10.46 -13.06
C ASN A 62 12.98 -11.76 -12.86
N SER A 63 14.28 -11.63 -12.58
CA SER A 63 15.19 -12.76 -12.44
C SER A 63 14.87 -13.68 -11.26
N ASN A 64 14.23 -13.12 -10.21
CA ASN A 64 13.83 -13.87 -9.02
C ASN A 64 12.33 -14.22 -9.01
N ASN A 65 11.62 -14.01 -10.11
CA ASN A 65 10.19 -14.31 -10.28
C ASN A 65 9.28 -13.64 -9.23
N ARG A 66 9.61 -12.41 -8.80
CA ARG A 66 8.81 -11.64 -7.83
C ARG A 66 7.56 -11.00 -8.46
N PHE A 67 7.53 -10.91 -9.78
CA PHE A 67 6.39 -10.46 -10.57
C PHE A 67 5.83 -11.61 -11.40
N ALA A 68 4.56 -11.55 -11.73
CA ALA A 68 3.87 -12.60 -12.52
C ALA A 68 4.41 -12.74 -13.94
N SER A 69 5.05 -11.69 -14.49
CA SER A 69 5.61 -11.67 -15.84
C SER A 69 6.91 -10.89 -15.90
N ALA A 70 7.66 -10.99 -16.98
CA ALA A 70 8.71 -10.03 -17.32
C ALA A 70 8.15 -8.61 -17.43
N LEU A 71 9.03 -7.60 -17.43
CA LEU A 71 8.65 -6.19 -17.58
C LEU A 71 7.84 -5.97 -18.86
N THR A 72 6.76 -5.22 -18.76
CA THR A 72 5.83 -4.95 -19.87
C THR A 72 5.45 -3.48 -19.93
N ALA A 73 4.84 -3.06 -21.02
CA ALA A 73 4.29 -1.71 -21.17
C ALA A 73 3.41 -1.35 -19.95
N GLY A 74 3.63 -0.13 -19.44
CA GLY A 74 2.97 0.47 -18.32
C GLY A 74 3.42 -0.01 -16.93
N ASP A 75 4.41 -0.88 -16.85
CA ASP A 75 5.13 -1.09 -15.58
C ASP A 75 5.83 0.20 -15.15
N LEU A 76 6.02 0.35 -13.86
CA LEU A 76 6.74 1.48 -13.28
C LEU A 76 8.15 1.06 -12.91
N ILE A 77 9.12 1.87 -13.25
CA ILE A 77 10.52 1.70 -12.85
C ILE A 77 11.02 2.97 -12.14
N LEU A 78 11.91 2.79 -11.18
CA LEU A 78 12.74 3.85 -10.62
C LEU A 78 14.13 3.72 -11.22
N ILE A 79 14.65 4.79 -11.81
CA ILE A 79 16.03 4.91 -12.27
C ILE A 79 16.76 5.77 -11.23
N ILE A 80 17.85 5.30 -10.68
CA ILE A 80 18.62 6.03 -9.67
C ILE A 80 20.13 5.79 -9.82
N GLN A 81 20.92 6.87 -9.80
CA GLN A 81 22.36 6.77 -9.80
C GLN A 81 22.92 6.81 -8.38
N LEU A 82 23.61 5.76 -7.96
CA LEU A 82 24.06 5.58 -6.58
C LEU A 82 25.45 6.14 -6.32
N LYS A 83 26.32 6.20 -7.34
CA LYS A 83 27.72 6.59 -7.23
C LYS A 83 28.12 7.57 -8.32
N GLY A 84 29.40 7.96 -8.33
CA GLY A 84 29.97 8.82 -9.36
C GLY A 84 30.25 10.25 -8.87
N ALA A 85 30.08 10.51 -7.58
CA ALA A 85 30.50 11.78 -7.00
C ALA A 85 32.03 11.92 -7.04
N THR A 86 32.49 13.13 -7.32
CA THR A 86 33.90 13.49 -7.27
C THR A 86 34.24 14.08 -5.90
N ILE A 87 35.30 13.60 -5.30
CA ILE A 87 35.76 14.07 -3.99
C ILE A 87 37.14 14.74 -4.10
N ASN A 88 37.44 15.59 -3.14
CA ASN A 88 38.77 16.15 -2.98
C ASN A 88 39.72 15.04 -2.53
N GLY A 89 40.67 14.67 -3.36
CA GLY A 89 41.74 13.70 -3.09
C GLY A 89 43.04 14.20 -3.72
N THR A 90 44.04 14.45 -2.93
CA THR A 90 45.37 14.74 -3.46
C THR A 90 46.15 13.44 -3.54
N PRO A 91 46.62 13.01 -4.73
CA PRO A 91 47.42 11.78 -4.90
C PRO A 91 48.71 11.76 -4.04
N ASN A 92 49.16 12.92 -3.56
CA ASN A 92 50.37 13.09 -2.75
C ASN A 92 50.08 13.32 -1.26
N GLY A 93 48.83 13.22 -0.81
CA GLY A 93 48.41 13.55 0.56
C GLY A 93 48.32 12.33 1.49
N ILE A 94 49.28 11.39 1.43
CA ILE A 94 49.35 10.27 2.33
C ILE A 94 49.41 10.71 3.79
N TYR A 95 50.02 11.83 4.09
CA TYR A 95 50.17 12.38 5.42
C TYR A 95 49.58 13.81 5.50
N ALA A 96 48.30 13.96 5.54
CA ALA A 96 47.68 15.25 5.86
C ALA A 96 47.86 15.59 7.35
N ALA A 97 47.73 16.87 7.66
CA ALA A 97 47.73 17.30 9.06
C ALA A 97 46.64 16.53 9.85
N PRO A 98 46.84 16.29 11.15
CA PRO A 98 45.90 15.49 11.95
C PRO A 98 44.43 15.92 11.81
N ASN A 99 44.21 17.19 11.51
CA ASN A 99 42.88 17.82 11.41
C ASN A 99 42.52 18.22 9.98
N ASP A 100 43.11 17.60 8.95
CA ASP A 100 42.71 17.90 7.57
C ASP A 100 41.30 17.38 7.29
N SER A 101 40.36 18.28 7.37
CA SER A 101 38.94 18.06 7.08
C SER A 101 38.61 18.19 5.59
N THR A 102 39.57 18.50 4.72
CA THR A 102 39.30 18.77 3.29
C THR A 102 39.34 17.52 2.43
N TRP A 103 40.16 16.54 2.77
CA TRP A 103 40.24 15.28 2.03
C TRP A 103 38.91 14.53 2.10
N GLY A 104 38.46 13.98 0.97
CA GLY A 104 37.21 13.24 0.87
C GLY A 104 35.97 14.13 0.85
N SER A 105 36.09 15.47 0.89
CA SER A 105 34.94 16.37 0.70
C SER A 105 34.40 16.23 -0.72
N VAL A 106 33.06 16.23 -0.86
CA VAL A 106 32.42 16.19 -2.16
C VAL A 106 32.66 17.51 -2.90
N ILE A 107 33.36 17.45 -4.04
CA ILE A 107 33.56 18.58 -4.95
C ILE A 107 32.32 18.73 -5.85
N ASN A 108 31.83 17.58 -6.39
CA ASN A 108 30.69 17.57 -7.27
C ASN A 108 29.95 16.22 -7.12
N TYR A 109 28.66 16.28 -6.90
CA TYR A 109 27.82 15.09 -6.93
C TYR A 109 27.70 14.49 -8.34
N ASN A 110 28.00 15.25 -9.40
CA ASN A 110 27.74 14.89 -10.79
C ASN A 110 26.27 14.42 -10.91
N ASN A 111 26.05 13.25 -11.50
CA ASN A 111 24.72 12.65 -11.62
C ASN A 111 24.34 11.77 -10.40
N CYS A 112 25.25 11.58 -9.42
CA CYS A 112 24.95 10.80 -8.22
C CYS A 112 23.77 11.38 -7.45
N GLY A 113 22.86 10.52 -7.02
CA GLY A 113 21.62 10.89 -6.35
C GLY A 113 20.51 11.36 -7.28
N ASN A 114 20.75 11.55 -8.58
CA ASN A 114 19.67 11.75 -9.53
C ASN A 114 18.77 10.51 -9.53
N TYR A 115 17.47 10.75 -9.51
CA TYR A 115 16.48 9.68 -9.62
C TYR A 115 15.23 10.18 -10.31
N GLU A 116 14.54 9.26 -10.97
CA GLU A 116 13.24 9.51 -11.56
C GLU A 116 12.45 8.23 -11.68
N PHE A 117 11.13 8.36 -11.63
CA PHE A 117 10.22 7.27 -11.93
C PHE A 117 9.82 7.36 -13.39
N GLN A 118 9.84 6.25 -14.10
CA GLN A 118 9.47 6.19 -15.50
C GLN A 118 8.48 5.07 -15.74
N GLN A 119 7.46 5.32 -16.53
CA GLN A 119 6.56 4.27 -17.00
C GLN A 119 7.14 3.65 -18.28
N VAL A 120 7.09 2.33 -18.33
CA VAL A 120 7.57 1.57 -19.48
C VAL A 120 6.57 1.68 -20.62
N LYS A 121 7.02 2.13 -21.77
CA LYS A 121 6.24 2.18 -23.03
C LYS A 121 6.26 0.86 -23.78
N ALA A 122 7.44 0.27 -23.88
CA ALA A 122 7.66 -1.02 -24.53
C ALA A 122 8.97 -1.67 -24.05
N VAL A 123 9.11 -2.96 -24.29
CA VAL A 123 10.35 -3.71 -24.07
C VAL A 123 10.70 -4.38 -25.42
N PRO A 124 11.39 -3.66 -26.33
CA PRO A 124 11.61 -4.13 -27.69
C PRO A 124 12.57 -5.32 -27.79
N ASN A 125 13.48 -5.46 -26.83
CA ASN A 125 14.47 -6.56 -26.80
C ASN A 125 14.98 -6.81 -25.37
N ALA A 126 15.92 -7.75 -25.20
CA ALA A 126 16.44 -8.19 -23.92
C ALA A 126 17.25 -7.13 -23.14
N THR A 127 17.62 -6.02 -23.75
CA THR A 127 18.50 -4.99 -23.16
C THR A 127 18.01 -3.56 -23.33
N THR A 128 16.85 -3.35 -23.95
CA THR A 128 16.30 -2.00 -24.16
C THR A 128 14.93 -1.90 -23.54
N ILE A 129 14.67 -0.79 -22.86
CA ILE A 129 13.38 -0.40 -22.31
C ILE A 129 13.02 0.96 -22.91
N ASP A 130 11.91 1.02 -23.65
CA ASP A 130 11.33 2.28 -24.12
C ASP A 130 10.52 2.90 -22.99
N LEU A 131 10.64 4.21 -22.83
CA LEU A 131 9.99 4.99 -21.80
C LEU A 131 8.83 5.81 -22.38
N ASP A 132 7.78 6.01 -21.63
CA ASP A 132 6.68 6.89 -22.02
C ASP A 132 7.15 8.32 -22.20
N CYS A 133 8.12 8.76 -21.40
CA CYS A 133 8.68 10.10 -21.39
C CYS A 133 10.19 10.07 -21.58
N GLY A 134 10.75 11.13 -22.12
CA GLY A 134 12.21 11.32 -22.13
C GLY A 134 12.77 11.46 -20.71
N LEU A 135 13.98 10.95 -20.50
CA LEU A 135 14.72 11.11 -19.24
C LEU A 135 14.80 12.58 -18.83
N GLN A 136 14.59 12.84 -17.55
CA GLN A 136 14.67 14.20 -16.97
C GLN A 136 16.09 14.54 -16.53
N PHE A 137 16.89 13.53 -16.25
CA PHE A 137 18.27 13.69 -15.80
C PHE A 137 19.23 12.93 -16.70
N ASN A 138 20.50 13.37 -16.68
CA ASN A 138 21.58 12.54 -17.19
C ASN A 138 21.96 11.49 -16.14
N TYR A 139 22.33 10.31 -16.64
CA TYR A 139 22.83 9.21 -15.86
C TYR A 139 24.13 8.70 -16.46
N THR A 140 25.14 8.51 -15.65
CA THR A 140 26.43 7.96 -16.07
C THR A 140 26.51 6.51 -15.64
N SER A 141 26.52 5.58 -16.58
CA SER A 141 26.51 4.13 -16.33
C SER A 141 27.64 3.68 -15.40
N ALA A 142 28.83 4.25 -15.54
CA ALA A 142 29.97 4.03 -14.65
C ALA A 142 29.70 4.48 -13.19
N GLY A 143 28.70 5.33 -12.95
CA GLY A 143 28.25 5.78 -11.63
C GLY A 143 27.28 4.82 -10.93
N ASN A 144 27.18 3.59 -11.38
CA ASN A 144 26.29 2.56 -10.87
C ASN A 144 24.83 3.03 -10.81
N VAL A 145 24.19 3.03 -11.96
CA VAL A 145 22.78 3.38 -12.10
C VAL A 145 21.94 2.10 -11.97
N VAL A 146 21.09 2.10 -10.96
CA VAL A 146 20.16 0.98 -10.69
C VAL A 146 18.80 1.31 -11.26
N VAL A 147 18.21 0.36 -11.96
CA VAL A 147 16.82 0.40 -12.42
C VAL A 147 16.02 -0.61 -11.59
N VAL A 148 15.07 -0.11 -10.83
CA VAL A 148 14.24 -0.88 -9.89
C VAL A 148 12.84 -1.02 -10.45
N ARG A 149 12.37 -2.24 -10.66
CA ARG A 149 10.96 -2.50 -10.99
C ARG A 149 10.11 -2.34 -9.74
N ILE A 150 9.05 -1.53 -9.85
CA ILE A 150 8.19 -1.13 -8.74
C ILE A 150 6.86 -1.86 -8.83
N PRO A 151 6.44 -2.57 -7.78
CA PRO A 151 5.10 -3.12 -7.70
C PRO A 151 4.06 -2.00 -7.62
N ARG A 152 2.94 -2.16 -8.35
CA ARG A 152 1.86 -1.19 -8.49
C ARG A 152 0.57 -1.76 -7.88
N TYR A 153 0.42 -1.64 -6.56
CA TYR A 153 -0.71 -2.22 -5.84
C TYR A 153 -1.96 -1.31 -5.89
N GLN A 154 -3.13 -1.91 -5.90
CA GLN A 154 -4.39 -1.19 -5.70
C GLN A 154 -4.51 -0.73 -4.23
N THR A 155 -4.28 -1.63 -3.28
CA THR A 155 -4.11 -1.34 -1.86
C THR A 155 -3.02 -2.26 -1.30
N LEU A 156 -2.36 -1.82 -0.24
CA LEU A 156 -1.32 -2.60 0.44
C LEU A 156 -1.65 -2.71 1.92
N THR A 157 -1.63 -3.93 2.45
CA THR A 157 -1.71 -4.18 3.89
C THR A 157 -0.52 -5.02 4.33
N ILE A 158 0.23 -4.57 5.32
CA ILE A 158 1.30 -5.34 5.96
C ILE A 158 0.81 -5.71 7.36
N ASN A 159 0.58 -7.00 7.58
CA ASN A 159 0.06 -7.52 8.83
C ASN A 159 1.08 -7.41 9.97
N ASN A 160 0.59 -7.42 11.21
CA ASN A 160 1.47 -7.46 12.38
C ASN A 160 2.39 -8.70 12.32
N GLY A 161 3.67 -8.51 12.61
CA GLY A 161 4.72 -9.54 12.50
C GLY A 161 5.23 -9.80 11.08
N ALA A 162 4.58 -9.28 10.04
CA ALA A 162 5.05 -9.34 8.66
C ALA A 162 5.95 -8.16 8.30
N SER A 163 6.78 -8.33 7.27
CA SER A 163 7.61 -7.23 6.79
C SER A 163 7.90 -7.28 5.29
N ILE A 164 8.07 -6.09 4.71
CA ILE A 164 8.68 -5.90 3.39
C ILE A 164 10.15 -5.51 3.60
N THR A 165 11.03 -6.07 2.76
CA THR A 165 12.45 -5.70 2.71
C THR A 165 12.97 -5.70 1.28
N CYS A 166 14.27 -5.46 1.10
CA CYS A 166 14.99 -5.53 -0.19
C CYS A 166 16.17 -6.49 -0.11
N ASP A 167 16.73 -6.85 -1.27
CA ASP A 167 18.05 -7.44 -1.32
C ASP A 167 19.07 -6.45 -0.75
N ALA A 168 20.09 -6.97 -0.07
CA ALA A 168 21.21 -6.12 0.34
C ALA A 168 21.94 -5.61 -0.92
N TYR A 169 22.43 -4.38 -0.86
CA TYR A 169 23.26 -3.85 -1.93
C TYR A 169 24.55 -4.67 -2.07
N ASN A 170 24.77 -5.23 -3.26
CA ASN A 170 25.87 -6.14 -3.53
C ASN A 170 27.07 -5.48 -4.24
N GLY A 171 27.03 -4.17 -4.41
CA GLY A 171 28.01 -3.39 -5.18
C GLY A 171 27.48 -2.93 -6.54
N SER A 172 26.41 -3.54 -7.03
CA SER A 172 25.78 -3.22 -8.32
C SER A 172 24.29 -2.95 -8.19
N ILE A 173 23.53 -3.80 -7.49
CA ILE A 173 22.09 -3.73 -7.33
C ILE A 173 21.68 -4.02 -5.89
N GLY A 174 20.43 -3.70 -5.53
CA GLY A 174 19.87 -3.90 -4.19
C GLY A 174 19.83 -2.61 -3.36
N GLY A 175 19.53 -2.73 -2.08
CA GLY A 175 19.51 -1.61 -1.13
C GLY A 175 18.28 -0.70 -1.22
N ILE A 176 17.30 -1.00 -2.05
CA ILE A 176 16.17 -0.12 -2.32
C ILE A 176 14.85 -0.86 -2.18
N VAL A 177 13.94 -0.31 -1.39
CA VAL A 177 12.51 -0.64 -1.40
C VAL A 177 11.76 0.51 -2.07
N ALA A 178 11.07 0.24 -3.17
CA ALA A 178 10.22 1.22 -3.84
C ALA A 178 8.85 0.60 -4.13
N ILE A 179 7.76 1.26 -3.75
CA ILE A 179 6.40 0.73 -3.84
C ILE A 179 5.45 1.83 -4.30
N GLU A 180 4.55 1.52 -5.24
CA GLU A 180 3.43 2.39 -5.61
C GLU A 180 2.11 1.79 -5.15
N VAL A 181 1.24 2.58 -4.53
CA VAL A 181 -0.10 2.18 -4.06
C VAL A 181 -1.15 3.18 -4.50
N LEU A 182 -2.15 2.74 -5.25
CA LEU A 182 -3.23 3.60 -5.76
C LEU A 182 -4.17 4.07 -4.64
N GLY A 183 -4.51 3.19 -3.71
CA GLY A 183 -5.43 3.47 -2.60
C GLY A 183 -4.70 3.53 -1.25
N THR A 184 -5.35 3.01 -0.22
CA THR A 184 -4.82 3.02 1.15
C THR A 184 -3.66 2.04 1.31
N THR A 185 -2.63 2.50 2.03
CA THR A 185 -1.50 1.70 2.52
C THR A 185 -1.64 1.53 4.03
N THR A 186 -1.87 0.31 4.50
CA THR A 186 -1.99 -0.01 5.94
C THR A 186 -0.76 -0.79 6.39
N ILE A 187 0.03 -0.21 7.30
CA ILE A 187 1.27 -0.80 7.81
C ILE A 187 1.08 -1.13 9.29
N ASN A 188 0.80 -2.39 9.62
CA ASN A 188 0.77 -2.88 11.01
C ASN A 188 2.03 -3.68 11.36
N GLY A 189 2.75 -4.17 10.36
CA GLY A 189 4.06 -4.77 10.45
C GLY A 189 5.17 -3.76 10.17
N SER A 190 6.13 -4.10 9.32
CA SER A 190 7.24 -3.18 9.00
C SER A 190 7.65 -3.16 7.53
N ILE A 191 8.25 -2.03 7.12
CA ILE A 191 9.06 -1.94 5.89
C ILE A 191 10.48 -1.66 6.33
N THR A 192 11.46 -2.47 5.90
CA THR A 192 12.84 -2.33 6.37
C THR A 192 13.88 -2.42 5.25
N SER A 193 14.83 -1.49 5.26
CA SER A 193 16.08 -1.52 4.51
C SER A 193 17.31 -1.46 5.43
N SER A 194 17.12 -1.76 6.72
CA SER A 194 18.19 -1.69 7.72
C SER A 194 19.36 -2.60 7.36
N GLY A 195 20.58 -2.07 7.35
CA GLY A 195 21.80 -2.77 6.98
C GLY A 195 21.83 -3.28 5.53
N LYS A 196 21.04 -2.70 4.62
CA LYS A 196 20.93 -3.14 3.22
C LYS A 196 21.55 -2.16 2.21
N GLY A 197 22.11 -1.04 2.67
CA GLY A 197 22.73 -0.01 1.84
C GLY A 197 24.19 -0.26 1.49
N PHE A 198 25.00 0.75 1.42
CA PHE A 198 26.42 0.64 1.12
C PHE A 198 27.15 -0.20 2.17
N ARG A 199 28.12 -0.98 1.69
CA ARG A 199 28.85 -1.99 2.48
C ARG A 199 29.83 -1.32 3.41
N GLY A 200 30.04 -1.90 4.58
CA GLY A 200 31.16 -1.58 5.45
C GLY A 200 32.50 -2.04 4.87
N GLY A 201 33.59 -1.44 5.33
CA GLY A 201 34.97 -1.87 5.05
C GLY A 201 35.18 -3.29 5.54
N GLN A 202 35.87 -4.11 4.75
CA GLN A 202 36.14 -5.50 5.09
C GLN A 202 37.27 -5.61 6.12
N VAL A 203 37.30 -6.71 6.81
CA VAL A 203 38.37 -7.05 7.77
C VAL A 203 39.73 -6.99 7.07
N ASP A 204 40.68 -6.32 7.71
CA ASP A 204 42.07 -6.22 7.29
C ASP A 204 43.00 -6.55 8.46
N ASN A 205 43.93 -7.43 8.23
CA ASN A 205 44.88 -7.95 9.26
C ASN A 205 46.34 -7.85 8.81
N ASN A 206 46.63 -6.92 7.89
CA ASN A 206 47.98 -6.85 7.27
C ASN A 206 48.75 -5.58 7.63
N SER A 207 48.29 -4.79 8.57
CA SER A 207 48.93 -3.53 8.95
C SER A 207 50.29 -3.75 9.60
N THR A 208 51.28 -3.05 9.09
CA THR A 208 52.67 -3.18 9.57
C THR A 208 53.30 -1.81 9.96
N PHE A 209 52.69 -0.70 9.61
CA PHE A 209 53.22 0.64 9.85
C PHE A 209 52.26 1.53 10.60
N GLY A 210 52.72 2.13 11.70
CA GLY A 210 51.97 3.21 12.35
C GLY A 210 52.09 4.51 11.55
N GLY A 211 50.97 5.28 11.44
CA GLY A 211 51.03 6.53 10.72
C GLY A 211 49.73 7.32 10.79
N ARG A 212 49.72 8.53 10.23
CA ARG A 212 48.55 9.44 10.13
C ARG A 212 47.97 9.44 8.73
N ALA A 213 48.17 8.38 7.95
CA ALA A 213 47.74 8.30 6.57
C ALA A 213 46.23 8.52 6.45
N ILE A 214 45.80 9.38 5.53
CA ILE A 214 44.40 9.63 5.20
C ILE A 214 43.92 8.67 4.12
N GLY A 215 44.82 8.36 3.17
CA GLY A 215 44.53 7.39 2.08
C GLY A 215 45.76 6.57 1.76
N SER A 216 45.57 5.32 1.40
CA SER A 216 46.59 4.41 0.86
C SER A 216 45.96 3.47 -0.16
N ASN A 217 46.71 3.09 -1.20
CA ASN A 217 46.30 2.08 -2.17
C ASN A 217 46.61 0.65 -1.69
N THR A 218 47.30 0.55 -0.56
CA THR A 218 47.66 -0.72 0.09
C THR A 218 47.16 -0.71 1.52
N ASN A 219 46.90 -1.88 2.06
CA ASN A 219 46.45 -2.08 3.44
C ASN A 219 47.57 -2.08 4.48
N LEU A 220 48.80 -1.74 4.10
CA LEU A 220 49.94 -1.75 5.02
C LEU A 220 49.88 -0.60 6.05
N GLU A 221 49.17 0.49 5.75
CA GLU A 221 49.12 1.71 6.57
C GLU A 221 47.78 1.93 7.28
N GLY A 222 46.82 1.01 7.09
CA GLY A 222 45.52 1.12 7.72
C GLY A 222 44.44 0.32 7.02
N ALA A 223 43.28 0.21 7.68
CA ALA A 223 42.19 -0.62 7.29
C ALA A 223 41.33 -0.03 6.15
N GLU A 224 40.45 -0.85 5.61
CA GLU A 224 39.57 -0.49 4.50
C GLU A 224 38.49 0.51 4.91
N LYS A 225 38.30 1.51 4.05
CA LYS A 225 37.20 2.47 4.14
C LYS A 225 35.86 1.80 3.80
N GLY A 226 34.76 2.33 4.34
CA GLY A 226 33.42 1.96 3.91
C GLY A 226 33.14 2.31 2.46
N GLU A 227 32.04 1.78 1.93
CA GLU A 227 31.49 2.15 0.63
C GLU A 227 30.67 3.43 0.74
N GLY A 228 30.74 4.30 -0.28
CA GLY A 228 29.99 5.54 -0.35
C GLY A 228 29.71 5.99 -1.78
N ILE A 229 29.15 7.18 -1.91
CA ILE A 229 28.77 7.76 -3.21
C ILE A 229 29.96 8.01 -4.15
N ALA A 230 31.17 8.12 -3.63
CA ALA A 230 32.42 8.29 -4.44
C ALA A 230 33.03 6.95 -4.86
N GLY A 231 32.61 5.80 -4.33
CA GLY A 231 33.09 4.50 -4.71
C GLY A 231 33.22 3.49 -3.56
N TYR A 232 34.06 2.45 -3.81
CA TYR A 232 34.45 1.41 -2.87
C TYR A 232 35.79 0.82 -3.30
N GLN A 233 36.65 0.46 -2.36
CA GLN A 233 37.93 -0.21 -2.61
C GLN A 233 38.76 0.49 -3.69
N THR A 234 39.08 -0.17 -4.79
CA THR A 234 39.90 0.36 -5.88
C THR A 234 39.33 1.60 -6.57
N ASN A 235 38.03 1.89 -6.44
CA ASN A 235 37.44 3.12 -6.94
C ASN A 235 38.06 4.35 -6.26
N TYR A 236 38.57 4.21 -5.04
CA TYR A 236 39.22 5.28 -4.31
C TYR A 236 40.68 5.51 -4.70
N ASN A 237 41.30 4.66 -5.51
CA ASN A 237 42.72 4.77 -5.87
C ASN A 237 43.04 6.09 -6.57
N GLN A 238 42.12 6.63 -7.35
CA GLN A 238 42.25 7.95 -7.97
C GLN A 238 42.24 9.12 -6.96
N TYR A 239 41.85 8.87 -5.72
CA TYR A 239 41.77 9.84 -4.64
C TYR A 239 42.80 9.60 -3.52
N GLY A 240 43.73 8.71 -3.72
CA GLY A 240 44.74 8.38 -2.74
C GLY A 240 44.53 7.08 -1.99
N GLY A 241 43.47 6.33 -2.32
CA GLY A 241 43.29 4.93 -1.92
C GLY A 241 42.09 4.60 -1.01
N GLY A 242 41.74 3.32 -1.03
CA GLY A 242 40.62 2.73 -0.30
C GLY A 242 40.90 2.38 1.17
N PHE A 243 42.11 2.63 1.64
CA PHE A 243 42.55 2.30 3.00
C PHE A 243 42.84 3.57 3.82
N CYS A 244 43.01 3.39 5.13
CA CYS A 244 43.32 4.42 6.09
C CYS A 244 42.15 5.35 6.46
N ARG A 245 42.44 6.34 7.34
CA ARG A 245 41.49 7.07 8.16
C ARG A 245 40.62 8.11 7.46
N GLY A 246 40.95 8.49 6.24
CA GLY A 246 40.18 9.56 5.57
C GLY A 246 38.76 9.09 5.21
N ALA A 247 37.74 9.91 5.49
CA ALA A 247 36.35 9.66 5.13
C ALA A 247 36.10 10.06 3.68
N ALA A 248 35.82 9.09 2.80
CA ALA A 248 35.55 9.32 1.38
C ALA A 248 34.05 9.63 1.15
N ALA A 249 33.71 10.89 1.00
CA ALA A 249 32.34 11.37 0.98
C ALA A 249 31.58 10.90 2.24
N ASN A 250 30.48 10.18 2.06
CA ASN A 250 29.68 9.66 3.17
C ASN A 250 30.17 8.33 3.74
N ALA A 251 31.22 7.73 3.20
CA ALA A 251 31.85 6.53 3.75
C ALA A 251 32.68 6.82 4.99
N GLY A 252 32.64 5.97 5.99
CA GLY A 252 33.54 6.00 7.14
C GLY A 252 34.97 5.63 6.76
N GLY A 253 35.98 6.31 7.31
CA GLY A 253 37.38 5.99 7.16
C GLY A 253 37.77 4.72 7.90
N GLY A 254 38.73 3.93 7.38
CA GLY A 254 39.29 2.81 8.09
C GLY A 254 40.20 3.27 9.24
N GLY A 255 40.37 2.44 10.29
CA GLY A 255 41.38 2.64 11.30
C GLY A 255 42.76 2.64 10.66
N ASN A 256 43.77 3.33 11.24
CA ASN A 256 45.12 3.12 10.77
C ASN A 256 46.01 2.33 11.75
N ALA A 257 47.11 1.88 11.25
CA ALA A 257 48.00 0.97 12.00
C ALA A 257 48.53 1.67 13.26
N HIS A 258 48.71 1.02 14.40
CA HIS A 258 48.20 -0.34 14.73
C HIS A 258 46.88 -0.29 15.46
N ASN A 259 45.94 -1.10 15.00
CA ASN A 259 44.78 -1.49 15.78
C ASN A 259 43.82 -0.34 16.18
N ALA A 260 43.79 0.73 15.40
CA ALA A 260 42.83 1.83 15.62
C ALA A 260 41.45 1.50 15.06
N GLY A 261 40.42 2.06 15.65
CA GLY A 261 39.03 1.78 15.28
C GLY A 261 38.60 2.42 13.96
N GLY A 262 37.67 1.83 13.24
CA GLY A 262 37.06 2.39 12.04
C GLY A 262 36.07 3.53 12.35
N GLY A 263 35.97 4.51 11.44
CA GLY A 263 34.97 5.59 11.52
C GLY A 263 33.59 5.15 11.07
N GLY A 264 32.53 5.72 11.65
CA GLY A 264 31.16 5.47 11.23
C GLY A 264 30.83 6.12 9.87
N GLY A 265 29.93 5.52 9.09
CA GLY A 265 29.39 6.11 7.85
C GLY A 265 28.51 7.33 8.11
N GLY A 266 28.31 8.16 7.11
CA GLY A 266 27.43 9.33 7.14
C GLY A 266 26.27 9.25 6.14
N ASN A 267 25.24 10.05 6.34
CA ASN A 267 24.15 10.19 5.37
C ASN A 267 23.58 11.62 5.38
N ALA A 268 22.59 11.93 6.18
CA ALA A 268 22.01 13.26 6.24
C ALA A 268 22.61 14.09 7.39
N GLY A 269 22.32 15.37 7.39
CA GLY A 269 22.76 16.32 8.42
C GLY A 269 23.20 17.65 7.82
N ASN A 270 23.59 18.58 8.67
CA ASN A 270 24.08 19.86 8.20
C ASN A 270 25.51 19.71 7.65
N ILE A 271 25.67 19.84 6.32
CA ILE A 271 26.95 19.66 5.62
C ILE A 271 28.03 20.62 6.12
N ASN A 272 27.64 21.80 6.62
CA ASN A 272 28.58 22.83 7.15
C ASN A 272 29.02 22.52 8.58
N ASN A 273 28.42 21.55 9.24
CA ASN A 273 28.71 21.18 10.63
C ASN A 273 29.51 19.87 10.75
N TRP A 274 30.15 19.42 9.67
CA TRP A 274 31.01 18.24 9.74
C TRP A 274 32.44 18.61 10.12
N ASN A 275 32.97 17.93 11.13
CA ASN A 275 34.34 18.10 11.57
C ASN A 275 35.22 16.84 11.44
N GLY A 276 34.61 15.69 11.09
CA GLY A 276 35.31 14.41 10.98
C GLY A 276 35.52 13.67 12.31
N HIS A 277 35.40 14.39 13.42
CA HIS A 277 35.66 13.89 14.76
C HIS A 277 34.37 13.41 15.47
N GLY A 278 33.22 13.58 14.86
CA GLY A 278 31.92 13.17 15.41
C GLY A 278 31.48 13.93 16.65
N ASN A 279 30.61 13.35 17.45
CA ASN A 279 30.09 13.94 18.70
C ASN A 279 30.71 13.24 19.90
N PRO A 280 31.42 13.94 20.77
CA PRO A 280 31.92 13.37 22.01
C PRO A 280 30.79 12.83 22.89
N ASP A 281 31.00 11.70 23.54
CA ASP A 281 30.11 11.20 24.59
C ASP A 281 30.40 11.92 25.90
N ASN A 282 29.55 12.86 26.29
CA ASN A 282 29.67 13.65 27.48
C ASN A 282 28.83 13.14 28.66
N SER A 283 28.41 11.89 28.64
CA SER A 283 27.58 11.30 29.69
C SER A 283 28.30 11.17 31.03
N ASN A 284 29.64 11.28 31.04
CA ASN A 284 30.48 11.26 32.26
C ASN A 284 31.31 12.51 32.33
N VAL A 285 31.34 13.17 33.50
CA VAL A 285 32.09 14.44 33.75
C VAL A 285 33.60 14.26 33.52
N ASN A 286 34.17 13.11 33.87
CA ASN A 286 35.57 12.83 33.64
C ASN A 286 35.89 12.69 32.13
N TRP A 287 34.93 12.15 31.36
CA TRP A 287 35.10 12.09 29.89
C TRP A 287 35.04 13.47 29.24
N THR A 288 34.25 14.39 29.80
CA THR A 288 34.27 15.80 29.33
C THR A 288 35.65 16.41 29.42
N GLN A 289 36.39 16.13 30.49
CA GLN A 289 37.80 16.55 30.62
C GLN A 289 38.70 15.84 29.56
N ALA A 290 38.53 14.55 29.37
CA ALA A 290 39.27 13.77 28.38
C ALA A 290 39.06 14.31 26.96
N TRP A 291 37.83 14.63 26.58
CA TRP A 291 37.52 15.21 25.29
C TRP A 291 38.19 16.58 25.08
N ASN A 292 38.32 17.40 26.11
CA ASN A 292 39.04 18.69 26.04
C ASN A 292 40.56 18.52 25.93
N LEU A 293 41.12 17.44 26.49
CA LEU A 293 42.52 17.06 26.32
C LEU A 293 42.80 16.46 24.93
N GLU A 294 41.81 15.79 24.38
CA GLU A 294 41.80 15.24 23.01
C GLU A 294 42.01 16.34 21.98
N PHE A 295 41.22 17.40 22.10
CA PHE A 295 41.28 18.59 21.25
C PHE A 295 40.61 19.76 22.02
N PRO A 296 41.26 20.94 22.16
CA PRO A 296 40.67 22.06 22.91
C PRO A 296 39.26 22.40 22.41
N GLY A 297 38.26 22.33 23.30
CA GLY A 297 36.87 22.56 22.98
C GLY A 297 36.14 21.37 22.36
N ASN A 298 36.75 20.21 22.22
CA ASN A 298 36.13 19.03 21.62
C ASN A 298 34.84 18.58 22.36
N ALA A 299 34.84 18.70 23.70
CA ALA A 299 33.68 18.35 24.50
C ALA A 299 32.41 19.18 24.19
N ALA A 300 32.58 20.37 23.60
CA ALA A 300 31.49 21.26 23.19
C ALA A 300 31.14 21.17 21.69
N LEU A 301 31.92 20.40 20.92
CA LEU A 301 31.68 20.25 19.48
C LEU A 301 30.49 19.36 19.20
N THR A 302 29.68 19.76 18.22
CA THR A 302 28.69 18.92 17.57
C THR A 302 29.08 18.71 16.12
N SER A 303 28.93 17.48 15.61
CA SER A 303 29.24 17.18 14.22
C SER A 303 28.05 16.45 13.57
N ALA A 304 27.80 16.77 12.32
CA ALA A 304 26.93 15.94 11.49
C ALA A 304 27.73 14.75 10.90
N GLY A 305 27.03 13.74 10.39
CA GLY A 305 27.66 12.56 9.78
C GLY A 305 28.10 11.50 10.79
N GLY A 306 29.07 10.66 10.40
CA GLY A 306 29.56 9.58 11.26
C GLY A 306 30.48 10.06 12.37
N GLY A 307 30.62 9.23 13.40
CA GLY A 307 31.60 9.38 14.48
C GLY A 307 33.00 8.88 14.07
N LYS A 308 34.01 9.39 14.73
CA LYS A 308 35.41 8.96 14.57
C LYS A 308 35.64 7.64 15.33
N GLY A 309 36.49 6.78 14.80
CA GLY A 309 37.03 5.63 15.53
C GLY A 309 38.05 6.04 16.61
N GLY A 310 38.25 5.17 17.57
CA GLY A 310 39.15 5.38 18.69
C GLY A 310 40.60 5.13 18.35
N TYR A 311 41.48 5.51 19.28
CA TYR A 311 42.91 5.30 19.19
C TYR A 311 43.32 3.92 19.57
N SER A 312 44.52 3.49 19.13
CA SER A 312 45.21 2.37 19.76
C SER A 312 46.19 2.90 20.82
N ALA A 313 46.19 2.27 21.99
CA ALA A 313 47.06 2.58 23.11
C ALA A 313 47.72 1.30 23.64
N SER A 314 49.09 1.30 23.59
CA SER A 314 49.90 0.17 24.08
C SER A 314 51.14 0.70 24.77
N THR A 315 51.63 -0.02 25.77
CA THR A 315 52.88 0.29 26.45
C THR A 315 54.10 0.07 25.56
N SER A 316 53.99 -0.71 24.50
CA SER A 316 55.05 -1.00 23.52
C SER A 316 55.06 0.03 22.39
N ASP A 317 54.06 0.89 22.28
CA ASP A 317 53.90 1.84 21.21
C ASP A 317 54.15 3.28 21.73
N GLN A 318 55.14 3.92 21.18
CA GLN A 318 55.54 5.27 21.63
C GLN A 318 54.48 6.35 21.38
N ASN A 319 53.52 6.10 20.53
CA ASN A 319 52.45 7.05 20.17
C ASN A 319 51.10 6.66 20.70
N ALA A 320 50.97 5.48 21.27
CA ALA A 320 49.75 4.97 21.89
C ALA A 320 49.98 4.88 23.40
N LEU A 321 49.79 5.98 24.09
CA LEU A 321 49.97 6.01 25.53
C LEU A 321 48.81 5.31 26.25
N ALA A 322 49.11 4.25 27.00
CA ALA A 322 48.17 3.61 27.90
C ALA A 322 48.00 4.46 29.17
N VAL A 323 47.62 5.68 29.00
CA VAL A 323 47.32 6.62 30.10
C VAL A 323 45.93 7.20 29.96
N GLY A 324 45.25 7.32 31.04
CA GLY A 324 43.90 7.91 31.08
C GLY A 324 43.82 9.41 30.93
N PRO A 325 42.64 9.94 30.72
CA PRO A 325 42.37 11.37 30.70
C PRO A 325 42.79 12.04 32.00
N GLY A 326 43.34 13.26 31.93
CA GLY A 326 43.88 13.96 33.09
C GLY A 326 45.37 13.70 33.29
N ASN A 327 45.97 12.70 32.63
CA ASN A 327 47.40 12.52 32.57
C ASN A 327 48.02 13.46 31.51
N VAL A 328 49.06 14.18 31.89
CA VAL A 328 49.76 15.10 30.98
C VAL A 328 50.37 14.45 29.74
N ALA A 329 50.51 13.13 29.75
CA ALA A 329 50.96 12.36 28.60
C ALA A 329 49.83 12.02 27.62
N TRP A 330 48.56 12.27 27.94
CA TRP A 330 47.45 12.17 27.00
C TRP A 330 47.61 13.19 25.88
N SER A 331 47.78 12.72 24.68
CA SER A 331 48.16 13.62 23.56
C SER A 331 47.07 13.78 22.48
N GLY A 332 45.92 13.19 22.67
CA GLY A 332 44.79 13.37 21.76
C GLY A 332 45.16 13.10 20.28
N ASP A 333 44.74 13.99 19.41
CA ASP A 333 44.99 13.94 17.95
C ASP A 333 46.49 14.00 17.54
N ASN A 334 47.38 14.21 18.45
CA ASN A 334 48.83 14.14 18.17
C ASN A 334 49.31 12.67 18.09
N ARG A 335 48.48 11.69 18.38
CA ARG A 335 48.83 10.30 18.27
C ARG A 335 48.98 9.88 16.80
N LEU A 336 49.88 8.95 16.52
CA LEU A 336 50.05 8.39 15.18
C LEU A 336 49.01 7.33 14.85
N MET A 337 48.55 6.57 15.83
CA MET A 337 47.56 5.49 15.66
C MET A 337 46.15 5.99 15.90
N MET A 338 45.57 6.55 14.86
CA MET A 338 44.34 7.29 14.93
C MET A 338 43.21 6.51 14.25
N GLY A 339 42.03 6.58 14.85
CA GLY A 339 40.82 6.01 14.25
C GLY A 339 40.41 6.71 12.97
N GLY A 340 39.59 5.96 12.19
CA GLY A 340 39.00 6.45 10.97
C GLY A 340 38.08 7.65 11.21
N LEU A 341 38.11 8.63 10.32
CA LEU A 341 37.22 9.78 10.38
C LEU A 341 35.78 9.37 10.04
N GLY A 342 34.82 10.03 10.66
CA GLY A 342 33.42 9.81 10.37
C GLY A 342 33.01 10.30 8.96
N GLY A 343 32.17 9.53 8.27
CA GLY A 343 31.62 9.84 6.97
C GLY A 343 30.84 11.15 6.95
N ARG A 344 30.89 11.87 5.84
CA ARG A 344 30.28 13.20 5.70
C ARG A 344 28.77 13.11 5.53
N PRO A 345 28.00 14.09 5.98
CA PRO A 345 26.60 14.23 5.61
C PRO A 345 26.47 14.60 4.13
N LEU A 346 25.34 14.23 3.53
CA LEU A 346 24.99 14.49 2.14
C LEU A 346 23.95 15.61 2.03
N ASP A 347 23.99 16.34 0.93
CA ASP A 347 23.08 17.45 0.67
C ASP A 347 21.81 16.97 -0.08
N TYR A 348 20.70 16.95 0.63
CA TYR A 348 19.38 16.64 0.09
C TYR A 348 18.60 17.85 -0.45
N SER A 349 19.16 19.07 -0.31
CA SER A 349 18.46 20.31 -0.69
C SER A 349 18.16 20.41 -2.20
N SER A 350 18.95 19.72 -3.02
CA SER A 350 18.77 19.63 -4.48
C SER A 350 17.74 18.58 -4.93
N GLY A 351 17.03 17.92 -4.00
CA GLY A 351 16.06 16.88 -4.29
C GLY A 351 16.66 15.53 -4.69
N LYS A 352 17.96 15.34 -4.52
CA LYS A 352 18.67 14.08 -4.76
C LYS A 352 18.38 13.06 -3.65
N LEU A 353 18.45 11.76 -3.97
CA LEU A 353 18.36 10.67 -2.99
C LEU A 353 19.62 9.83 -2.99
N PHE A 354 20.01 9.37 -1.82
CA PHE A 354 21.27 8.66 -1.63
C PHE A 354 21.09 7.39 -0.81
N LEU A 355 21.97 6.40 -1.04
CA LEU A 355 22.24 5.36 -0.07
C LEU A 355 23.18 5.88 1.01
N ALA A 356 22.97 5.41 2.22
CA ALA A 356 23.81 5.78 3.36
C ALA A 356 25.20 5.15 3.25
N GLY A 357 26.20 5.80 3.82
CA GLY A 357 27.61 5.38 3.81
C GLY A 357 27.89 4.25 4.78
N GLY A 358 28.64 3.23 4.35
CA GLY A 358 29.14 2.17 5.20
C GLY A 358 30.22 2.67 6.16
N GLY A 359 30.34 2.02 7.33
CA GLY A 359 31.42 2.25 8.28
C GLY A 359 32.76 1.73 7.79
N GLY A 360 33.88 2.31 8.19
CA GLY A 360 35.22 1.78 7.93
C GLY A 360 35.55 0.57 8.82
N ALA A 361 36.42 -0.29 8.36
CA ALA A 361 36.94 -1.37 9.18
C ALA A 361 37.89 -0.85 10.27
N GLY A 362 37.96 -1.57 11.38
CA GLY A 362 39.09 -1.45 12.32
C GLY A 362 40.36 -2.02 11.71
N ASP A 363 41.49 -1.53 12.18
CA ASP A 363 42.80 -1.96 11.75
C ASP A 363 43.37 -3.06 12.63
N GLY A 364 44.15 -3.97 12.10
CA GLY A 364 44.70 -5.06 12.86
C GLY A 364 45.84 -5.77 12.19
N ASN A 365 46.50 -6.65 12.96
CA ASN A 365 47.67 -7.39 12.54
C ASN A 365 47.66 -8.88 12.92
N ASP A 366 46.67 -9.39 13.63
CA ASP A 366 46.67 -10.78 14.15
C ASP A 366 45.33 -11.54 14.00
N GLY A 367 44.35 -10.98 13.28
CA GLY A 367 43.22 -11.77 12.79
C GLY A 367 41.87 -11.53 13.46
N TYR A 368 41.74 -10.53 14.35
CA TYR A 368 40.51 -10.32 15.13
C TYR A 368 39.93 -8.91 14.99
N THR A 369 40.14 -8.34 13.84
CA THR A 369 39.70 -6.99 13.49
C THR A 369 38.19 -6.92 13.28
N GLY A 370 37.58 -5.80 13.64
CA GLY A 370 36.15 -5.56 13.40
C GLY A 370 35.86 -5.06 11.98
N LYS A 371 34.96 -5.75 11.26
CA LYS A 371 34.40 -5.25 9.98
C LYS A 371 33.59 -3.99 10.21
N GLY A 372 33.63 -3.06 9.26
CA GLY A 372 32.73 -1.92 9.24
C GLY A 372 31.25 -2.35 9.09
N GLY A 373 30.34 -1.63 9.73
CA GLY A 373 28.89 -1.88 9.62
C GLY A 373 28.36 -1.49 8.25
N ASP A 374 27.53 -2.33 7.67
CA ASP A 374 26.80 -2.00 6.43
C ASP A 374 25.74 -0.90 6.74
N ALA A 375 25.63 0.09 5.87
CA ALA A 375 24.64 1.15 6.01
C ALA A 375 23.23 0.70 5.71
N ALA A 376 22.24 1.50 6.05
CA ALA A 376 20.88 1.25 5.63
C ALA A 376 20.66 1.71 4.18
N GLY A 377 19.67 1.07 3.57
CA GLY A 377 19.23 1.35 2.20
C GLY A 377 18.24 2.52 2.11
N LEU A 378 17.55 2.56 0.98
CA LEU A 378 16.54 3.56 0.65
C LEU A 378 15.16 2.92 0.65
N ILE A 379 14.18 3.59 1.24
CA ILE A 379 12.75 3.24 1.18
C ILE A 379 11.99 4.39 0.56
N TYR A 380 11.27 4.12 -0.53
CA TYR A 380 10.37 5.07 -1.18
C TYR A 380 8.98 4.48 -1.30
N VAL A 381 8.00 5.07 -0.62
CA VAL A 381 6.59 4.70 -0.73
C VAL A 381 5.84 5.84 -1.40
N LEU A 382 5.32 5.57 -2.60
CA LEU A 382 4.44 6.45 -3.34
C LEU A 382 3.00 5.98 -3.17
N SER A 383 2.16 6.76 -2.50
CA SER A 383 0.75 6.41 -2.23
C SER A 383 -0.17 7.53 -2.72
N TYR A 384 -1.23 7.14 -3.44
CA TYR A 384 -2.28 8.08 -3.86
C TYR A 384 -3.48 8.11 -2.88
N GLY A 385 -3.37 7.35 -1.78
CA GLY A 385 -4.31 7.33 -0.66
C GLY A 385 -3.60 7.51 0.67
N ASN A 386 -4.30 7.31 1.78
CA ASN A 386 -3.71 7.42 3.10
C ASN A 386 -2.63 6.35 3.35
N ILE A 387 -1.61 6.70 4.14
CA ILE A 387 -0.70 5.74 4.75
C ILE A 387 -1.02 5.71 6.25
N ASN A 388 -1.45 4.56 6.77
CA ASN A 388 -1.86 4.41 8.17
C ASN A 388 -1.43 3.06 8.74
N GLY A 389 -1.71 2.84 10.03
CA GLY A 389 -1.41 1.60 10.74
C GLY A 389 -0.74 1.85 12.08
N SER A 390 -0.19 0.80 12.69
CA SER A 390 0.55 0.86 13.96
C SER A 390 2.01 0.40 13.82
N GLY A 391 2.46 0.17 12.59
CA GLY A 391 3.75 -0.42 12.28
C GLY A 391 4.89 0.58 12.14
N GLN A 392 6.02 0.09 11.62
CA GLN A 392 7.28 0.82 11.57
C GLN A 392 7.93 0.79 10.18
N ILE A 393 8.62 1.87 9.85
CA ILE A 393 9.49 1.95 8.66
C ILE A 393 10.92 2.15 9.15
N LEU A 394 11.79 1.21 8.80
CA LEU A 394 13.11 1.08 9.40
C LEU A 394 14.21 1.13 8.35
N ALA A 395 15.08 2.11 8.46
CA ALA A 395 16.28 2.24 7.65
C ALA A 395 17.49 2.50 8.57
N ASN A 396 17.74 1.60 9.52
CA ASN A 396 18.80 1.74 10.51
C ASN A 396 20.11 1.13 9.99
N GLY A 397 21.23 1.79 10.24
CA GLY A 397 22.57 1.27 9.96
C GLY A 397 22.91 0.08 10.85
N ASN A 398 23.72 -0.85 10.33
CA ASN A 398 24.26 -1.93 11.14
C ASN A 398 25.38 -1.42 12.06
N ASN A 399 25.51 -2.07 13.20
CA ASN A 399 26.63 -1.84 14.10
C ASN A 399 27.94 -2.21 13.42
N GLY A 400 29.00 -1.54 13.81
CA GLY A 400 30.37 -2.01 13.55
C GLY A 400 30.61 -3.33 14.28
N GLN A 401 31.44 -4.19 13.71
CA GLN A 401 31.79 -5.44 14.34
C GLN A 401 32.78 -5.17 15.48
N ASN A 402 32.58 -5.86 16.59
CA ASN A 402 33.50 -5.85 17.71
C ASN A 402 34.84 -6.48 17.31
N ALA A 403 35.90 -6.07 17.98
CA ALA A 403 37.16 -6.83 18.04
C ALA A 403 37.13 -7.70 19.30
N ASP A 404 36.71 -8.94 19.11
CA ASP A 404 36.55 -9.92 20.22
C ASP A 404 37.79 -10.78 20.30
N GLY A 405 38.64 -10.57 21.34
CA GLY A 405 39.83 -11.37 21.58
C GLY A 405 39.51 -12.84 21.96
N VAL A 406 40.29 -13.77 21.45
CA VAL A 406 40.14 -15.19 21.77
C VAL A 406 41.12 -15.60 22.89
N PRO A 407 40.64 -16.21 23.99
CA PRO A 407 41.53 -16.70 25.04
C PRO A 407 42.54 -17.74 24.53
N THR A 408 43.83 -17.52 24.78
CA THR A 408 44.89 -18.50 24.51
C THR A 408 45.57 -18.91 25.82
N PRO A 409 46.34 -20.00 25.85
CA PRO A 409 47.10 -20.40 27.05
C PRO A 409 48.07 -19.34 27.55
N LEU A 410 48.63 -18.53 26.64
CA LEU A 410 49.66 -17.51 26.95
C LEU A 410 49.12 -16.09 27.11
N GLY A 411 47.77 -15.91 26.94
CA GLY A 411 47.16 -14.59 27.00
C GLY A 411 45.94 -14.51 26.13
N ILE A 412 45.68 -13.36 25.49
CA ILE A 412 44.61 -13.19 24.52
C ILE A 412 45.27 -12.87 23.17
N ALA A 413 44.90 -13.65 22.14
CA ALA A 413 45.21 -13.31 20.77
C ALA A 413 44.10 -12.48 20.17
N GLY A 414 44.42 -11.54 19.31
CA GLY A 414 43.44 -10.80 18.54
C GLY A 414 42.80 -9.67 19.32
N GLN A 415 43.54 -8.65 19.63
CA GLN A 415 43.04 -7.44 20.25
C GLN A 415 43.24 -6.28 19.25
N ASP A 416 42.47 -6.32 18.18
CA ASP A 416 42.60 -5.38 17.09
C ASP A 416 41.59 -4.22 17.20
N GLY A 417 41.62 -3.31 16.24
CA GLY A 417 40.66 -2.20 16.14
C GLY A 417 39.26 -2.71 15.75
N SER A 418 38.26 -2.12 16.32
CA SER A 418 36.85 -2.45 16.03
C SER A 418 36.31 -1.65 14.84
N GLY A 419 35.30 -2.21 14.15
CA GLY A 419 34.68 -1.59 13.01
C GLY A 419 33.81 -0.37 13.37
N GLY A 420 33.82 0.66 12.54
CA GLY A 420 32.86 1.77 12.59
C GLY A 420 31.48 1.31 12.11
N ALA A 421 30.43 1.98 12.53
CA ALA A 421 29.06 1.61 12.20
C ALA A 421 28.60 2.14 10.83
N GLY A 422 27.62 1.49 10.23
CA GLY A 422 26.89 2.01 9.07
C GLY A 422 25.94 3.14 9.43
N ALA A 423 25.74 4.09 8.52
CA ALA A 423 24.82 5.20 8.72
C ALA A 423 23.34 4.76 8.54
N GLY A 424 22.43 5.53 9.13
CA GLY A 424 21.00 5.46 8.87
C GLY A 424 20.65 5.82 7.43
N GLY A 425 19.65 5.18 6.86
CA GLY A 425 19.29 5.26 5.45
C GLY A 425 18.38 6.43 5.08
N THR A 426 17.75 6.30 3.95
CA THR A 426 16.83 7.29 3.40
C THR A 426 15.41 6.73 3.38
N ILE A 427 14.47 7.45 4.00
CA ILE A 427 13.03 7.13 3.99
C ILE A 427 12.28 8.29 3.35
N VAL A 428 11.51 7.98 2.32
CA VAL A 428 10.63 8.93 1.64
C VAL A 428 9.22 8.37 1.59
N LEU A 429 8.29 9.04 2.28
CA LEU A 429 6.86 8.73 2.21
C LEU A 429 6.15 9.85 1.47
N ASN A 430 5.86 9.60 0.20
CA ASN A 430 5.14 10.52 -0.65
C ASN A 430 3.69 10.06 -0.80
N SER A 431 2.77 10.76 -0.14
CA SER A 431 1.34 10.44 -0.13
C SER A 431 0.51 11.66 -0.49
N THR A 432 -0.50 11.50 -1.35
CA THR A 432 -1.52 12.54 -1.56
C THR A 432 -2.54 12.58 -0.42
N GLY A 433 -2.67 11.48 0.35
CA GLY A 433 -3.49 11.38 1.56
C GLY A 433 -2.69 11.68 2.83
N ASN A 434 -3.33 11.48 3.97
CA ASN A 434 -2.71 11.68 5.29
C ASN A 434 -1.83 10.49 5.69
N ILE A 435 -0.71 10.78 6.37
CA ILE A 435 0.20 9.79 6.96
C ILE A 435 0.02 9.81 8.48
N SER A 436 -0.37 8.68 9.09
CA SER A 436 -0.70 8.62 10.51
C SER A 436 -0.50 7.25 11.14
N GLY A 437 -0.28 7.21 12.45
CA GLY A 437 -0.25 6.01 13.29
C GLY A 437 1.00 5.13 13.18
N ILE A 438 1.84 5.33 12.17
CA ILE A 438 3.11 4.63 11.96
C ILE A 438 4.29 5.41 12.53
N SER A 439 5.47 4.81 12.60
CA SER A 439 6.73 5.50 12.92
C SER A 439 7.84 5.21 11.91
N CYS A 440 8.79 6.14 11.79
CA CYS A 440 9.96 6.01 10.92
C CYS A 440 11.25 6.11 11.72
N GLN A 441 12.21 5.24 11.44
CA GLN A 441 13.54 5.27 12.04
C GLN A 441 14.61 5.12 10.97
N ALA A 442 15.51 6.08 10.93
CA ALA A 442 16.70 6.08 10.07
C ALA A 442 17.93 6.34 10.92
N ASN A 443 18.13 5.55 11.96
CA ASN A 443 19.19 5.76 12.94
C ASN A 443 20.50 5.14 12.47
N GLY A 444 21.63 5.75 12.84
CA GLY A 444 22.96 5.17 12.69
C GLY A 444 23.14 3.94 13.58
N GLY A 445 23.96 2.99 13.14
CA GLY A 445 24.41 1.85 13.96
C GLY A 445 25.40 2.29 15.03
N ASN A 446 25.60 1.47 16.03
CA ASN A 446 26.62 1.70 17.06
C ASN A 446 28.01 1.21 16.59
N GLY A 447 29.06 1.91 16.94
CA GLY A 447 30.44 1.48 16.72
C GLY A 447 30.76 0.16 17.42
N GLY A 448 31.62 -0.65 16.85
CA GLY A 448 32.11 -1.90 17.45
C GLY A 448 32.96 -1.60 18.68
N SER A 449 32.92 -2.49 19.65
CA SER A 449 33.72 -2.40 20.89
C SER A 449 34.87 -3.38 20.86
N GLN A 450 35.97 -3.03 21.50
CA GLN A 450 37.02 -3.95 21.85
C GLN A 450 36.59 -4.70 23.11
N ASN A 451 36.44 -6.01 23.01
CA ASN A 451 36.08 -6.87 24.12
C ASN A 451 37.26 -7.78 24.50
N ILE A 452 37.89 -7.46 25.61
CA ILE A 452 39.01 -8.26 26.14
C ILE A 452 38.44 -9.39 27.01
N THR A 453 38.69 -10.64 26.61
CA THR A 453 38.40 -11.81 27.42
C THR A 453 39.72 -12.31 28.05
N LYS A 454 39.73 -12.59 29.37
CA LYS A 454 40.93 -13.08 30.05
C LYS A 454 41.41 -14.42 29.46
N GLY A 455 42.74 -14.56 29.28
CA GLY A 455 43.35 -15.82 28.85
C GLY A 455 43.09 -16.96 29.82
N ILE A 456 43.20 -18.20 29.33
CA ILE A 456 42.91 -19.43 30.07
C ILE A 456 43.77 -19.54 31.32
N LEU A 457 45.03 -19.04 31.29
CA LEU A 457 45.98 -19.12 32.39
C LEU A 457 46.14 -17.86 33.22
N ASN A 458 45.44 -16.75 32.91
CA ASN A 458 45.37 -15.53 33.68
C ASN A 458 46.74 -14.84 33.97
N PHE A 459 47.77 -15.03 33.13
CA PHE A 459 49.15 -14.72 33.48
C PHE A 459 49.63 -13.31 33.22
N THR A 460 48.96 -12.52 32.41
CA THR A 460 49.39 -11.15 32.14
C THR A 460 48.27 -10.16 32.15
N PRO A 461 48.39 -9.02 32.85
CA PRO A 461 47.48 -7.89 32.66
C PRO A 461 47.60 -7.45 31.19
N ILE A 462 46.47 -7.35 30.56
CA ILE A 462 46.41 -6.74 29.22
C ILE A 462 46.71 -5.27 29.35
N THR A 463 47.80 -4.82 28.73
CA THR A 463 48.24 -3.44 28.78
C THR A 463 47.90 -2.66 27.51
N GLN A 464 47.03 -3.25 26.65
CA GLN A 464 46.63 -2.65 25.38
C GLN A 464 45.16 -2.23 25.41
N ALA A 465 44.88 -1.03 25.00
CA ALA A 465 43.55 -0.54 24.69
C ALA A 465 43.56 -0.25 23.19
N GLN A 466 42.79 -1.03 22.44
CA GLN A 466 42.70 -0.91 20.98
C GLN A 466 41.44 -0.09 20.62
N GLY A 467 41.46 0.51 19.43
CA GLY A 467 40.49 1.50 19.04
C GLY A 467 39.04 0.97 18.88
N PRO A 468 38.11 1.44 19.66
CA PRO A 468 36.69 1.22 19.42
C PRO A 468 36.23 1.89 18.12
N GLY A 469 35.12 1.40 17.52
CA GLY A 469 34.55 1.98 16.32
C GLY A 469 33.73 3.25 16.57
N GLY A 470 33.68 4.13 15.61
CA GLY A 470 32.81 5.33 15.61
C GLY A 470 31.35 4.99 15.32
N GLY A 471 30.41 5.71 15.91
CA GLY A 471 28.99 5.56 15.63
C GLY A 471 28.59 6.01 14.22
N GLY A 472 27.60 5.36 13.60
CA GLY A 472 27.06 5.80 12.31
C GLY A 472 26.25 7.08 12.42
N GLY A 473 26.28 7.95 11.41
CA GLY A 473 25.43 9.13 11.34
C GLY A 473 23.96 8.79 11.14
N GLY A 474 23.05 9.65 11.58
CA GLY A 474 21.63 9.53 11.32
C GLY A 474 21.29 9.72 9.85
N GLY A 475 20.15 9.17 9.42
CA GLY A 475 19.68 9.18 8.05
C GLY A 475 18.79 10.35 7.68
N TYR A 476 18.03 10.18 6.63
CA TYR A 476 17.08 11.16 6.09
C TYR A 476 15.67 10.59 6.10
N VAL A 477 14.73 11.30 6.74
CA VAL A 477 13.31 10.95 6.77
C VAL A 477 12.48 12.12 6.27
N SER A 478 11.81 11.92 5.15
CA SER A 478 10.94 12.92 4.54
C SER A 478 9.54 12.36 4.31
N ILE A 479 8.53 13.16 4.65
CA ILE A 479 7.12 12.82 4.45
C ILE A 479 6.38 13.98 3.77
N SER A 480 5.30 13.69 3.06
CA SER A 480 4.51 14.71 2.37
C SER A 480 3.44 15.34 3.27
N ASN A 481 2.61 14.53 3.91
CA ASN A 481 1.48 14.97 4.72
C ASN A 481 1.39 14.18 6.02
N GLY A 482 0.95 14.81 7.09
CA GLY A 482 0.67 14.15 8.37
C GLY A 482 1.72 14.42 9.44
N ALA A 483 1.51 13.86 10.61
CA ALA A 483 2.39 13.95 11.76
C ALA A 483 2.58 12.55 12.34
N ILE A 484 3.81 12.03 12.28
CA ILE A 484 4.20 10.72 12.81
C ILE A 484 5.51 10.85 13.59
N ALA A 485 5.79 9.87 14.44
CA ALA A 485 7.08 9.78 15.13
C ALA A 485 8.19 9.47 14.11
N ARG A 486 9.23 10.29 14.09
CA ARG A 486 10.38 10.14 13.20
C ARG A 486 11.67 10.28 14.01
N THR A 487 12.65 9.45 13.71
CA THR A 487 13.99 9.54 14.29
C THR A 487 15.06 9.33 13.24
N ALA A 488 16.12 10.12 13.33
CA ALA A 488 17.33 9.98 12.52
C ALA A 488 18.54 10.27 13.43
N ILE A 489 18.64 9.51 14.51
CA ILE A 489 19.64 9.69 15.57
C ILE A 489 20.94 9.05 15.13
N GLY A 490 22.07 9.69 15.39
CA GLY A 490 23.39 9.09 15.24
C GLY A 490 23.60 7.95 16.24
N GLY A 491 24.32 6.93 15.83
CA GLY A 491 24.67 5.79 16.67
C GLY A 491 25.72 6.11 17.72
N ASN A 492 25.75 5.35 18.80
CA ASN A 492 26.77 5.48 19.83
C ASN A 492 28.14 4.99 19.32
N ASN A 493 29.20 5.51 19.91
CA ASN A 493 30.53 4.94 19.72
C ASN A 493 30.67 3.58 20.40
N GLY A 494 31.64 2.81 19.99
CA GLY A 494 32.14 1.65 20.74
C GLY A 494 32.95 2.06 21.96
N THR A 495 33.32 1.06 22.73
CA THR A 495 34.16 1.23 23.94
C THR A 495 35.20 0.13 24.00
N THR A 496 36.27 0.32 24.79
CA THR A 496 37.18 -0.75 25.20
C THR A 496 36.89 -1.15 26.65
N ASN A 497 36.98 -2.43 26.95
CA ASN A 497 36.98 -2.95 28.33
C ASN A 497 38.37 -3.26 28.85
N SER A 498 39.39 -2.71 28.20
CA SER A 498 40.78 -2.86 28.65
C SER A 498 40.98 -2.32 30.04
N PRO A 499 41.59 -3.08 30.96
CA PRO A 499 41.91 -2.62 32.31
C PRO A 499 42.96 -1.50 32.32
N SER A 500 43.60 -1.25 31.16
CA SER A 500 44.58 -0.16 31.01
C SER A 500 43.95 1.18 30.73
N LEU A 501 42.66 1.22 30.38
CA LEU A 501 41.96 2.47 30.04
C LEU A 501 40.53 2.50 30.61
N THR A 502 40.39 2.24 31.91
CA THR A 502 39.07 2.13 32.57
C THR A 502 38.34 3.45 32.79
N GLU A 503 39.10 4.58 32.86
CA GLU A 503 38.51 5.89 33.09
C GLU A 503 37.98 6.57 31.83
N PHE A 504 38.37 6.10 30.64
CA PHE A 504 37.89 6.65 29.37
C PHE A 504 37.63 5.53 28.33
N PRO A 505 36.66 4.66 28.55
CA PRO A 505 36.35 3.54 27.66
C PRO A 505 36.10 3.89 26.20
N PRO A 506 35.61 5.11 25.82
CA PRO A 506 35.53 5.50 24.40
C PRO A 506 36.85 5.54 23.66
N ASP A 507 37.96 5.73 24.34
CA ASP A 507 39.32 5.81 23.79
C ASP A 507 39.41 6.68 22.52
N GLY A 508 38.76 7.84 22.54
CA GLY A 508 38.69 8.76 21.43
C GLY A 508 37.66 8.40 20.34
N ALA A 509 36.93 7.30 20.44
CA ALA A 509 35.81 7.02 19.56
C ALA A 509 34.60 7.89 19.90
N THR A 510 33.89 8.38 18.90
CA THR A 510 32.81 9.33 19.06
C THR A 510 31.50 8.83 18.47
N MET A 511 30.38 9.38 18.95
CA MET A 511 29.05 9.13 18.43
C MET A 511 28.86 9.76 17.06
N GLY A 512 27.99 9.19 16.25
CA GLY A 512 27.51 9.82 15.02
C GLY A 512 26.63 11.03 15.30
N GLY A 513 26.56 11.95 14.35
CA GLY A 513 25.66 13.09 14.39
C GLY A 513 24.24 12.71 13.95
N ASN A 514 23.26 13.45 14.44
CA ASN A 514 21.88 13.29 14.00
C ASN A 514 21.73 13.68 12.52
N GLY A 515 20.85 12.95 11.85
CA GLY A 515 20.44 13.21 10.49
C GLY A 515 19.31 14.24 10.40
N SER A 516 18.47 14.08 9.40
CA SER A 516 17.27 14.91 9.18
C SER A 516 16.00 14.05 9.32
N ASP A 517 15.28 14.25 10.41
CA ASP A 517 14.03 13.54 10.72
C ASP A 517 12.77 14.40 10.49
N ASN A 518 12.92 15.66 10.16
CA ASN A 518 11.84 16.64 10.01
C ASN A 518 11.68 17.16 8.57
N ALA A 519 12.34 16.55 7.59
CA ALA A 519 12.21 16.95 6.21
C ALA A 519 10.76 16.74 5.73
N ASN A 520 10.27 17.68 4.95
CA ASN A 520 8.96 17.60 4.33
C ASN A 520 9.11 17.70 2.82
N ILE A 521 8.45 16.79 2.11
CA ILE A 521 8.32 16.88 0.67
C ILE A 521 7.10 17.76 0.40
N THR A 522 7.27 18.77 -0.42
CA THR A 522 6.11 19.46 -0.98
C THR A 522 5.42 18.53 -1.96
N ASN A 523 4.15 18.20 -1.70
CA ASN A 523 3.38 17.36 -2.61
C ASN A 523 3.39 17.95 -4.01
N PHE A 524 3.70 17.12 -4.98
CA PHE A 524 3.45 17.46 -6.37
C PHE A 524 1.95 17.51 -6.60
N SER A 525 1.42 18.61 -7.03
CA SER A 525 0.03 18.69 -7.47
C SER A 525 -0.08 19.47 -8.76
N ILE A 526 -1.01 19.03 -9.60
CA ILE A 526 -1.46 19.79 -10.75
C ILE A 526 -2.76 20.44 -10.34
N ILE A 527 -2.79 21.76 -10.27
CA ILE A 527 -4.03 22.48 -10.13
C ILE A 527 -4.60 22.67 -11.53
N THR A 528 -5.87 22.34 -11.67
CA THR A 528 -6.61 22.43 -12.93
C THR A 528 -7.77 23.40 -12.79
N PHE A 529 -8.06 24.12 -13.87
CA PHE A 529 -9.17 25.06 -13.95
C PHE A 529 -10.07 24.64 -15.11
N ASN A 530 -11.27 24.22 -14.76
CA ASN A 530 -12.33 23.90 -15.70
C ASN A 530 -12.84 25.20 -16.34
N ASP A 531 -13.34 25.10 -17.55
CA ASP A 531 -14.04 26.20 -18.18
C ASP A 531 -15.47 25.78 -18.55
N THR A 532 -16.38 26.71 -18.45
CA THR A 532 -17.80 26.51 -18.79
C THR A 532 -18.18 27.55 -19.83
N VAL A 533 -18.66 27.10 -20.98
CA VAL A 533 -18.94 27.94 -22.13
C VAL A 533 -20.33 27.69 -22.71
N CYS A 534 -20.77 28.61 -23.56
CA CYS A 534 -21.97 28.40 -24.34
C CYS A 534 -21.75 27.32 -25.42
N ILE A 535 -22.81 26.62 -25.84
CA ILE A 535 -22.76 25.68 -26.96
C ILE A 535 -22.19 26.37 -28.22
N GLY A 536 -21.27 25.74 -28.89
CA GLY A 536 -20.52 26.33 -30.00
C GLY A 536 -19.42 27.32 -29.58
N GLY A 537 -19.26 27.61 -28.28
CA GLY A 537 -18.21 28.49 -27.76
C GLY A 537 -16.86 27.80 -27.67
N ASN A 538 -15.82 28.57 -27.42
CA ASN A 538 -14.44 28.05 -27.21
C ASN A 538 -14.13 27.99 -25.72
N ALA A 539 -13.79 26.81 -25.22
CA ALA A 539 -13.36 26.58 -23.85
C ALA A 539 -11.83 26.69 -23.74
N ASN A 540 -11.36 27.46 -22.74
CA ASN A 540 -9.95 27.63 -22.42
C ASN A 540 -9.63 26.94 -21.09
N LEU A 541 -9.14 25.73 -21.16
CA LEU A 541 -8.70 24.96 -20.03
C LEU A 541 -7.32 25.41 -19.58
N SER A 542 -7.04 25.43 -18.30
CA SER A 542 -5.70 25.73 -17.80
C SER A 542 -5.30 24.82 -16.66
N ALA A 543 -3.98 24.62 -16.53
CA ALA A 543 -3.38 23.84 -15.47
C ALA A 543 -2.07 24.50 -15.05
N SER A 544 -1.70 24.33 -13.78
CA SER A 544 -0.44 24.79 -13.23
C SER A 544 0.17 23.74 -12.30
N LEU A 545 1.50 23.71 -12.25
CA LEU A 545 2.25 22.84 -11.35
C LEU A 545 2.42 23.52 -9.99
N ILE A 546 2.14 22.79 -8.92
CA ILE A 546 2.45 23.21 -7.55
C ILE A 546 3.34 22.17 -6.90
N GLY A 547 4.35 22.63 -6.17
CA GLY A 547 5.35 21.80 -5.50
C GLY A 547 6.68 21.77 -6.23
N ASN A 548 7.63 21.04 -5.65
CA ASN A 548 8.98 20.92 -6.19
C ASN A 548 9.04 19.87 -7.28
N PHE A 549 8.55 20.20 -8.46
CA PHE A 549 8.81 19.36 -9.62
C PHE A 549 10.29 19.41 -10.02
N PRO A 550 10.85 18.29 -10.53
CA PRO A 550 12.18 18.31 -11.11
C PRO A 550 12.34 19.41 -12.16
N ASN A 551 13.50 20.03 -12.21
CA ASN A 551 13.79 21.05 -13.24
C ASN A 551 13.54 20.46 -14.64
N GLY A 552 12.78 21.20 -15.45
CA GLY A 552 12.42 20.76 -16.81
C GLY A 552 11.10 20.00 -16.91
N THR A 553 10.39 19.76 -15.80
CA THR A 553 9.04 19.18 -15.86
C THR A 553 8.10 20.08 -16.67
N VAL A 554 7.48 19.52 -17.69
CA VAL A 554 6.56 20.20 -18.58
C VAL A 554 5.15 19.70 -18.35
N LEU A 555 4.17 20.59 -18.32
CA LEU A 555 2.76 20.24 -18.39
C LEU A 555 2.39 19.78 -19.81
N GLU A 556 1.67 18.66 -19.85
CA GLU A 556 1.18 18.04 -21.08
C GLU A 556 -0.31 17.76 -20.96
N TRP A 557 -1.01 17.86 -22.09
CA TRP A 557 -2.43 17.55 -22.18
C TRP A 557 -2.67 16.24 -22.88
N PHE A 558 -3.62 15.46 -22.37
CA PHE A 558 -3.94 14.13 -22.85
C PHE A 558 -5.44 13.97 -23.06
N ALA A 559 -5.81 13.15 -24.05
CA ALA A 559 -7.23 12.80 -24.26
C ALA A 559 -7.72 11.80 -23.19
N ASP A 560 -6.84 10.93 -22.71
CA ASP A 560 -7.17 9.81 -21.82
C ASP A 560 -6.58 9.99 -20.43
N SER A 561 -7.24 9.42 -19.42
CA SER A 561 -6.79 9.43 -18.02
C SER A 561 -5.49 8.64 -17.78
N ALA A 562 -5.15 7.73 -18.68
CA ALA A 562 -3.93 6.92 -18.65
C ALA A 562 -3.53 6.51 -20.09
N GLY A 563 -2.23 6.36 -20.33
CA GLY A 563 -1.73 6.00 -21.67
C GLY A 563 -1.88 7.12 -22.70
N GLY A 564 -1.63 6.84 -23.97
CA GLY A 564 -1.72 7.78 -25.07
C GLY A 564 -0.59 8.82 -25.13
N ASN A 565 -0.40 9.41 -26.30
CA ASN A 565 0.56 10.50 -26.49
C ASN A 565 -0.02 11.84 -26.03
N PRO A 566 0.81 12.80 -25.57
CA PRO A 566 0.33 14.16 -25.32
C PRO A 566 -0.20 14.79 -26.61
N ILE A 567 -1.32 15.46 -26.50
CA ILE A 567 -1.97 16.18 -27.61
C ILE A 567 -1.46 17.62 -27.71
N GLN A 568 -0.93 18.15 -26.60
CA GLN A 568 -0.34 19.50 -26.52
C GLN A 568 0.54 19.62 -25.29
N THR A 569 1.52 20.53 -25.31
CA THR A 569 2.35 20.92 -24.17
C THR A 569 2.00 22.35 -23.70
N GLY A 570 2.22 22.63 -22.41
CA GLY A 570 2.00 23.97 -21.83
C GLY A 570 0.84 24.04 -20.86
N GLY A 571 0.71 25.17 -20.19
CA GLY A 571 -0.25 25.38 -19.10
C GLY A 571 -1.72 25.65 -19.54
N SER A 572 -2.00 25.74 -20.83
CA SER A 572 -3.36 26.00 -21.34
C SER A 572 -3.68 25.13 -22.54
N PHE A 573 -4.94 24.79 -22.70
CA PHE A 573 -5.49 24.05 -23.84
C PHE A 573 -6.83 24.66 -24.27
N SER A 574 -6.99 24.94 -25.56
CA SER A 574 -8.24 25.53 -26.11
C SER A 574 -9.01 24.51 -26.93
N LEU A 575 -10.26 24.26 -26.54
CA LEU A 575 -11.23 23.51 -27.32
C LEU A 575 -12.15 24.48 -28.05
N THR A 576 -12.22 24.36 -29.38
CA THR A 576 -13.05 25.24 -30.21
C THR A 576 -14.39 24.58 -30.54
N ASN A 577 -15.44 25.37 -30.62
CA ASN A 577 -16.80 24.95 -31.04
C ASN A 577 -17.32 23.77 -30.18
N LEU A 578 -17.35 23.96 -28.85
CA LEU A 578 -17.78 22.91 -27.92
C LEU A 578 -19.28 22.62 -28.07
N MET A 579 -19.63 21.39 -28.45
CA MET A 579 -21.00 20.92 -28.68
C MET A 579 -21.52 20.00 -27.58
N GLY A 580 -20.66 19.56 -26.64
CA GLY A 580 -20.95 18.70 -25.50
C GLY A 580 -19.84 18.81 -24.46
N ASP A 581 -20.08 18.35 -23.24
CA ASP A 581 -19.05 18.31 -22.23
C ASP A 581 -17.87 17.46 -22.70
N SER A 582 -16.65 17.93 -22.41
CA SER A 582 -15.43 17.25 -22.77
C SER A 582 -14.47 17.25 -21.58
N THR A 583 -13.85 16.15 -21.33
CA THR A 583 -12.81 16.02 -20.31
C THR A 583 -11.49 15.69 -20.95
N LEU A 584 -10.49 16.51 -20.66
CA LEU A 584 -9.08 16.26 -20.98
C LEU A 584 -8.32 16.04 -19.68
N TYR A 585 -7.08 15.67 -19.78
CA TYR A 585 -6.25 15.43 -18.63
C TYR A 585 -4.96 16.22 -18.76
N ALA A 586 -4.68 17.04 -17.74
CA ALA A 586 -3.39 17.69 -17.58
C ALA A 586 -2.46 16.74 -16.81
N GLY A 587 -1.31 16.46 -17.32
CA GLY A 587 -0.31 15.59 -16.74
C GLY A 587 1.08 16.19 -16.86
N THR A 588 2.06 15.48 -16.33
CA THR A 588 3.47 15.82 -16.47
C THR A 588 4.20 14.69 -17.17
N CYS A 589 5.27 15.01 -17.83
CA CYS A 589 6.26 14.06 -18.27
C CYS A 589 7.48 14.12 -17.31
N PRO A 590 7.86 13.04 -16.66
CA PRO A 590 7.24 11.71 -16.60
C PRO A 590 5.86 11.72 -15.96
N GLY A 591 5.02 10.79 -16.42
CA GLY A 591 3.58 10.75 -16.12
C GLY A 591 3.22 10.35 -14.70
N TRP A 592 3.59 11.15 -13.71
CA TRP A 592 3.31 10.91 -12.30
C TRP A 592 1.81 10.92 -11.98
N TYR A 593 1.09 11.79 -12.66
CA TYR A 593 -0.26 12.08 -12.26
C TYR A 593 -0.96 12.85 -13.39
N ARG A 594 -2.14 12.41 -13.78
CA ARG A 594 -3.01 13.16 -14.67
C ARG A 594 -4.22 13.62 -13.91
N GLN A 595 -4.46 14.91 -13.93
CA GLN A 595 -5.62 15.55 -13.35
C GLN A 595 -6.64 15.85 -14.41
N ALA A 596 -7.88 15.43 -14.18
CA ALA A 596 -8.97 15.74 -15.10
C ALA A 596 -9.25 17.24 -15.14
N VAL A 597 -9.50 17.75 -16.33
CA VAL A 597 -9.86 19.14 -16.61
C VAL A 597 -11.04 19.13 -17.57
N SER A 598 -12.15 19.67 -17.14
CA SER A 598 -13.40 19.60 -17.91
C SER A 598 -13.73 20.92 -18.58
N ALA A 599 -14.01 20.84 -19.87
CA ALA A 599 -14.73 21.86 -20.60
C ALA A 599 -16.23 21.50 -20.53
N LEU A 600 -16.99 22.32 -19.88
CA LEU A 600 -18.39 22.07 -19.62
C LEU A 600 -19.26 23.01 -20.45
N LEU A 601 -20.37 22.49 -20.95
CA LEU A 601 -21.42 23.36 -21.42
C LEU A 601 -22.12 24.01 -20.23
N SER A 602 -22.53 25.25 -20.41
CA SER A 602 -23.34 25.93 -19.42
C SER A 602 -24.59 25.08 -19.10
N ASN A 603 -24.87 24.90 -17.81
CA ASN A 603 -26.02 24.14 -17.34
C ASN A 603 -27.37 24.79 -17.77
N VAL A 604 -27.35 26.00 -18.31
CA VAL A 604 -28.54 26.64 -18.88
C VAL A 604 -29.18 25.81 -20.00
N TYR A 605 -28.36 25.01 -20.73
CA TYR A 605 -28.89 24.13 -21.79
C TYR A 605 -29.56 22.87 -21.23
N ASN A 606 -29.27 22.49 -20.00
CA ASN A 606 -29.92 21.41 -19.25
C ASN A 606 -31.11 21.91 -18.44
N ALA A 607 -31.51 23.19 -18.64
CA ALA A 607 -32.66 23.76 -17.94
C ALA A 607 -33.90 22.90 -18.17
N SER A 608 -34.59 22.60 -17.12
CA SER A 608 -35.92 21.99 -17.17
C SER A 608 -36.99 22.98 -16.82
N ILE A 609 -38.16 22.80 -17.41
CA ILE A 609 -39.34 23.60 -17.15
C ILE A 609 -40.48 22.69 -16.71
N THR A 610 -41.38 23.21 -15.91
CA THR A 610 -42.63 22.52 -15.56
C THR A 610 -43.30 21.97 -16.82
N ALA A 611 -43.77 20.72 -16.76
CA ALA A 611 -44.42 20.07 -17.89
C ALA A 611 -45.75 20.81 -18.25
N ASN A 612 -46.17 20.69 -19.50
CA ASN A 612 -47.46 21.15 -19.92
C ASN A 612 -48.56 20.65 -18.98
N SER A 613 -49.40 21.49 -18.58
CA SER A 613 -50.42 21.24 -17.56
C SER A 613 -51.77 21.80 -17.96
N GLN A 614 -52.77 21.32 -17.32
CA GLN A 614 -54.14 21.70 -17.53
C GLN A 614 -54.75 22.23 -16.22
N ILE A 615 -55.46 23.29 -16.25
CA ILE A 615 -56.13 23.90 -15.09
C ILE A 615 -57.62 24.22 -15.42
N CYS A 616 -58.37 24.33 -14.38
CA CYS A 616 -59.74 24.84 -14.53
C CYS A 616 -59.78 26.35 -14.59
N PRO A 617 -60.89 26.95 -15.15
CA PRO A 617 -61.09 28.40 -15.16
C PRO A 617 -61.01 28.98 -13.74
N GLY A 618 -60.11 29.93 -13.52
CA GLY A 618 -59.95 30.59 -12.23
C GLY A 618 -58.85 29.96 -11.32
N ASP A 619 -58.34 28.81 -11.66
CA ASP A 619 -57.20 28.18 -10.96
C ASP A 619 -55.87 28.82 -11.34
N SER A 620 -54.85 28.54 -10.56
CA SER A 620 -53.50 28.99 -10.83
C SER A 620 -52.51 27.83 -10.69
N ILE A 621 -51.39 27.88 -11.40
CA ILE A 621 -50.32 26.90 -11.35
C ILE A 621 -48.99 27.60 -11.20
N THR A 622 -48.08 27.01 -10.44
CA THR A 622 -46.70 27.46 -10.37
C THR A 622 -45.91 26.89 -11.53
N LEU A 623 -45.35 27.73 -12.34
CA LEU A 623 -44.37 27.38 -13.36
C LEU A 623 -42.98 27.54 -12.76
N SER A 624 -42.19 26.49 -12.81
CA SER A 624 -40.83 26.46 -12.29
C SER A 624 -39.84 26.12 -13.39
N VAL A 625 -38.73 26.80 -13.42
CA VAL A 625 -37.64 26.55 -14.33
C VAL A 625 -36.33 26.41 -13.54
N THR A 626 -35.46 25.52 -13.96
CA THR A 626 -34.16 25.30 -13.35
C THR A 626 -33.03 25.70 -14.30
N GLY A 627 -31.85 25.97 -13.79
CA GLY A 627 -30.63 26.03 -14.60
C GLY A 627 -30.26 27.40 -15.14
N GLY A 628 -30.53 28.51 -14.48
CA GLY A 628 -30.06 29.83 -14.93
C GLY A 628 -29.86 30.83 -13.79
N TYR A 629 -29.45 32.02 -14.12
CA TYR A 629 -29.28 33.14 -13.19
C TYR A 629 -30.32 34.25 -13.42
N ASN A 630 -30.66 34.55 -14.68
CA ASN A 630 -31.67 35.49 -15.07
C ASN A 630 -32.77 34.79 -15.87
N TYR A 631 -34.01 35.24 -15.70
CA TYR A 631 -35.18 34.66 -16.34
C TYR A 631 -36.03 35.79 -16.97
N SER A 632 -36.63 35.50 -18.12
CA SER A 632 -37.56 36.42 -18.77
C SER A 632 -38.73 35.65 -19.37
N TRP A 633 -39.88 35.72 -18.75
CA TRP A 633 -41.10 35.04 -19.17
C TRP A 633 -41.98 35.91 -20.08
N SER A 634 -42.58 35.31 -21.10
CA SER A 634 -43.48 35.94 -22.06
C SER A 634 -44.55 34.93 -22.52
N PRO A 635 -45.81 35.34 -22.73
CA PRO A 635 -46.37 36.64 -22.44
C PRO A 635 -46.52 36.93 -20.94
N ALA A 636 -46.51 38.19 -20.52
CA ALA A 636 -46.70 38.59 -19.12
C ALA A 636 -48.15 38.39 -18.63
N ALA A 637 -49.10 38.28 -19.55
CA ALA A 637 -50.53 38.15 -19.22
C ALA A 637 -50.79 36.87 -18.39
N GLY A 638 -51.42 37.05 -17.24
CA GLY A 638 -51.72 35.94 -16.32
C GLY A 638 -50.57 35.49 -15.42
N LEU A 639 -49.39 36.09 -15.49
CA LEU A 639 -48.27 35.85 -14.59
C LEU A 639 -48.18 36.87 -13.47
N ASN A 640 -47.82 36.44 -12.28
CA ASN A 640 -47.56 37.31 -11.13
C ASN A 640 -46.20 38.03 -11.21
N ASN A 641 -45.26 37.46 -11.94
CA ASN A 641 -43.91 37.99 -12.16
C ASN A 641 -43.35 37.44 -13.50
N THR A 642 -42.41 38.15 -14.12
CA THR A 642 -41.79 37.74 -15.40
C THR A 642 -40.29 37.44 -15.31
N ASN A 643 -39.62 37.71 -14.16
CA ASN A 643 -38.17 37.75 -14.06
C ASN A 643 -37.63 36.80 -13.01
N THR A 644 -38.42 35.85 -12.52
CA THR A 644 -38.02 34.88 -11.51
C THR A 644 -38.10 33.44 -12.01
N ALA A 645 -37.35 32.54 -11.40
CA ALA A 645 -37.35 31.10 -11.74
C ALA A 645 -38.70 30.43 -11.50
N ASN A 646 -39.44 30.92 -10.50
CA ASN A 646 -40.79 30.44 -10.16
C ASN A 646 -41.78 31.58 -10.35
N VAL A 647 -42.81 31.35 -11.16
CA VAL A 647 -43.89 32.28 -11.39
C VAL A 647 -45.25 31.59 -11.21
N ILE A 648 -46.27 32.33 -10.79
CA ILE A 648 -47.62 31.81 -10.70
C ILE A 648 -48.35 32.22 -11.94
N ALA A 649 -48.85 31.26 -12.71
CA ALA A 649 -49.66 31.49 -13.91
C ALA A 649 -51.13 31.25 -13.61
N LYS A 650 -52.00 32.25 -13.97
CA LYS A 650 -53.46 32.20 -13.86
C LYS A 650 -54.05 32.67 -15.17
N PRO A 651 -53.89 31.97 -16.28
CA PRO A 651 -54.43 32.33 -17.58
C PRO A 651 -55.98 32.15 -17.61
N THR A 652 -56.67 33.01 -18.35
CA THR A 652 -58.11 32.89 -18.58
C THR A 652 -58.47 32.03 -19.80
N SER A 653 -57.47 31.71 -20.65
CA SER A 653 -57.58 30.85 -21.83
C SER A 653 -56.28 30.08 -22.00
N THR A 654 -56.27 28.98 -22.77
CA THR A 654 -55.11 28.21 -23.06
C THR A 654 -53.96 29.11 -23.55
N THR A 655 -52.87 29.14 -22.79
CA THR A 655 -51.75 30.03 -23.00
C THR A 655 -50.41 29.26 -22.99
N THR A 656 -49.57 29.51 -23.96
CA THR A 656 -48.18 29.03 -23.98
C THR A 656 -47.26 30.13 -23.45
N TYR A 657 -46.60 29.84 -22.35
CA TYR A 657 -45.57 30.69 -21.76
C TYR A 657 -44.18 30.21 -22.20
N THR A 658 -43.35 31.14 -22.61
CA THR A 658 -41.95 30.89 -22.96
C THR A 658 -41.04 31.65 -22.01
N VAL A 659 -40.06 31.00 -21.47
CA VAL A 659 -39.03 31.62 -20.63
C VAL A 659 -37.69 31.59 -21.34
N VAL A 660 -37.02 32.72 -21.40
CA VAL A 660 -35.60 32.84 -21.75
C VAL A 660 -34.83 32.79 -20.47
N ILE A 661 -33.87 31.83 -20.39
CA ILE A 661 -33.03 31.51 -19.24
C ILE A 661 -31.62 31.90 -19.61
N THR A 662 -30.99 32.75 -18.81
CA THR A 662 -29.63 33.22 -19.06
C THR A 662 -28.77 32.96 -17.82
N ASP A 663 -27.55 32.39 -17.96
CA ASP A 663 -26.62 32.22 -16.88
C ASP A 663 -25.80 33.49 -16.61
N ASN A 664 -24.86 33.39 -15.65
CA ASN A 664 -23.98 34.51 -15.28
C ASN A 664 -22.86 34.77 -16.31
N LYS A 665 -22.72 33.91 -17.32
CA LYS A 665 -21.75 34.06 -18.44
C LYS A 665 -22.45 34.61 -19.72
N GLY A 666 -23.74 34.80 -19.70
CA GLY A 666 -24.50 35.30 -20.84
C GLY A 666 -24.99 34.21 -21.80
N CYS A 667 -24.79 32.95 -21.49
CA CYS A 667 -25.37 31.84 -22.26
C CYS A 667 -26.87 31.79 -22.02
N SER A 668 -27.63 31.63 -23.07
CA SER A 668 -29.06 31.61 -22.97
C SER A 668 -29.71 30.45 -23.71
N THR A 669 -30.85 30.01 -23.19
CA THR A 669 -31.74 29.04 -23.84
C THR A 669 -33.19 29.43 -23.58
N SER A 670 -34.11 28.90 -24.36
CA SER A 670 -35.51 29.11 -24.13
C SER A 670 -36.27 27.81 -23.95
N LYS A 671 -37.25 27.83 -23.07
CA LYS A 671 -38.18 26.71 -22.83
C LYS A 671 -39.59 27.21 -22.85
N SER A 672 -40.52 26.38 -23.27
CA SER A 672 -41.93 26.74 -23.34
C SER A 672 -42.78 25.73 -22.62
N VAL A 673 -43.86 26.20 -22.01
CA VAL A 673 -44.88 25.39 -21.33
C VAL A 673 -46.26 25.87 -21.71
N THR A 674 -47.14 24.98 -22.06
CA THR A 674 -48.52 25.30 -22.40
C THR A 674 -49.44 24.97 -21.24
N ILE A 675 -50.20 25.96 -20.78
CA ILE A 675 -51.24 25.78 -19.76
C ILE A 675 -52.61 25.80 -20.44
N THR A 676 -53.27 24.66 -20.41
CA THR A 676 -54.60 24.48 -21.03
C THR A 676 -55.66 24.74 -19.99
N VAL A 677 -56.70 25.54 -20.33
CA VAL A 677 -57.81 25.89 -19.44
C VAL A 677 -59.11 25.20 -19.90
N SER A 678 -59.77 24.44 -19.03
CA SER A 678 -60.90 23.59 -19.39
C SER A 678 -62.08 23.52 -18.38
N GLY A 679 -63.23 22.96 -18.74
CA GLY A 679 -64.51 23.09 -18.04
C GLY A 679 -64.90 21.92 -17.04
N ASN A 680 -66.06 22.12 -16.31
CA ASN A 680 -66.48 21.24 -15.18
C ASN A 680 -67.06 19.84 -15.55
N LEU A 681 -66.98 18.91 -14.63
CA LEU A 681 -67.24 17.45 -14.81
C LEU A 681 -68.38 16.93 -13.92
N LEU A 682 -69.25 16.03 -14.46
CA LEU A 682 -70.20 15.19 -13.72
C LEU A 682 -69.80 13.75 -13.71
N VAL A 683 -69.90 13.07 -12.55
CA VAL A 683 -69.43 11.70 -12.35
C VAL A 683 -70.46 10.79 -11.68
N THR A 684 -70.33 9.46 -11.85
CA THR A 684 -71.11 8.42 -11.17
C THR A 684 -70.19 7.36 -10.58
N LEU A 685 -70.27 7.14 -9.26
CA LEU A 685 -69.38 6.24 -8.48
C LEU A 685 -70.12 4.99 -8.01
N SER A 686 -69.40 3.88 -7.84
CA SER A 686 -69.94 2.58 -7.28
C SER A 686 -70.38 2.70 -5.82
N ASN A 687 -71.28 1.79 -5.37
CA ASN A 687 -71.85 1.84 -4.00
C ASN A 687 -70.89 1.21 -2.96
N ASP A 688 -71.14 1.52 -1.68
CA ASP A 688 -70.40 0.98 -0.53
C ASP A 688 -70.52 -0.58 -0.45
N THR A 689 -69.42 -1.28 -0.05
CA THR A 689 -69.39 -2.76 0.01
C THR A 689 -68.52 -3.28 1.15
N SER A 690 -68.59 -4.63 1.41
CA SER A 690 -67.80 -5.29 2.47
C SER A 690 -66.96 -6.45 1.93
N ILE A 691 -65.75 -6.60 2.41
CA ILE A 691 -64.80 -7.64 2.01
C ILE A 691 -64.06 -8.27 3.21
N CYS A 692 -63.51 -9.50 3.05
CA CYS A 692 -62.59 -10.04 4.02
C CYS A 692 -61.21 -9.36 3.95
N MET A 693 -60.53 -9.26 5.06
CA MET A 693 -59.11 -8.79 5.08
C MET A 693 -58.23 -9.65 4.13
N GLY A 694 -57.53 -9.00 3.21
CA GLY A 694 -56.73 -9.68 2.19
C GLY A 694 -57.47 -10.08 0.93
N THR A 695 -58.80 -9.89 0.85
CA THR A 695 -59.57 -10.03 -0.41
C THR A 695 -59.81 -8.67 -1.06
N SER A 696 -60.39 -8.70 -2.24
CA SER A 696 -60.56 -7.49 -3.06
C SER A 696 -62.00 -7.17 -3.34
N ALA A 697 -62.30 -5.90 -3.51
CA ALA A 697 -63.50 -5.35 -4.07
C ALA A 697 -63.18 -4.52 -5.32
N ASN A 698 -64.16 -4.46 -6.25
CA ASN A 698 -64.01 -3.58 -7.39
C ASN A 698 -64.78 -2.28 -7.12
N ILE A 699 -64.11 -1.18 -7.25
CA ILE A 699 -64.72 0.19 -7.23
C ILE A 699 -64.57 0.82 -8.62
N SER A 700 -65.56 1.54 -9.06
CA SER A 700 -65.53 2.14 -10.39
C SER A 700 -66.23 3.48 -10.43
N ILE A 701 -65.76 4.34 -11.29
CA ILE A 701 -66.30 5.65 -11.57
C ILE A 701 -66.40 5.85 -13.06
N SER A 702 -67.42 6.60 -13.47
CA SER A 702 -67.62 7.02 -14.85
C SER A 702 -67.96 8.52 -14.95
N GLY A 703 -67.81 9.11 -16.15
CA GLY A 703 -68.10 10.51 -16.43
C GLY A 703 -66.87 11.43 -16.49
N GLY A 704 -65.66 10.89 -16.19
CA GLY A 704 -64.36 11.61 -16.33
C GLY A 704 -63.48 10.99 -17.38
N ASN A 705 -62.40 11.69 -17.74
CA ASN A 705 -61.36 11.20 -18.62
C ASN A 705 -60.15 10.65 -17.80
N SER A 706 -60.01 11.12 -16.57
CA SER A 706 -59.04 10.61 -15.61
C SER A 706 -59.57 10.72 -14.19
N TYR A 707 -59.06 9.87 -13.34
CA TYR A 707 -59.52 9.70 -11.97
C TYR A 707 -58.33 9.71 -11.05
N ILE A 708 -58.41 10.32 -9.89
CA ILE A 708 -57.40 10.29 -8.83
C ILE A 708 -58.10 9.81 -7.57
N TRP A 709 -57.72 8.63 -7.19
CA TRP A 709 -58.22 8.02 -5.98
C TRP A 709 -57.28 8.34 -4.79
N ASN A 710 -57.82 8.47 -3.60
CA ASN A 710 -56.98 8.53 -2.40
C ASN A 710 -56.31 7.16 -2.15
N ASN A 711 -55.53 7.05 -1.12
CA ASN A 711 -54.85 5.81 -0.71
C ASN A 711 -53.93 5.17 -1.77
N GLY A 712 -53.35 5.96 -2.70
CA GLY A 712 -52.33 5.52 -3.66
C GLY A 712 -52.86 4.67 -4.82
N LEU A 713 -54.14 4.65 -5.09
CA LEU A 713 -54.69 3.95 -6.25
C LEU A 713 -54.33 4.67 -7.56
N SER A 714 -54.16 3.88 -8.63
CA SER A 714 -53.88 4.45 -9.97
C SER A 714 -55.05 5.21 -10.55
N ASN A 715 -54.82 5.85 -11.68
CA ASN A 715 -55.84 6.73 -12.34
C ASN A 715 -56.86 5.97 -13.19
N ALA A 716 -57.07 4.74 -12.93
CA ALA A 716 -58.06 3.95 -13.68
C ALA A 716 -59.50 4.27 -13.25
N SER A 717 -60.45 4.07 -14.18
CA SER A 717 -61.87 4.21 -13.90
C SER A 717 -62.43 3.09 -13.03
N SER A 718 -61.67 2.05 -12.79
CA SER A 718 -61.99 0.98 -11.89
C SER A 718 -60.72 0.40 -11.23
N HIS A 719 -60.90 -0.02 -10.00
CA HIS A 719 -59.83 -0.66 -9.20
C HIS A 719 -60.35 -1.87 -8.48
N THR A 720 -59.53 -2.88 -8.51
CA THR A 720 -59.63 -3.97 -7.57
C THR A 720 -58.79 -3.61 -6.35
N ILE A 721 -59.39 -3.43 -5.21
CA ILE A 721 -58.77 -2.97 -3.98
C ILE A 721 -58.82 -3.98 -2.87
N SER A 722 -57.82 -4.02 -2.04
CA SER A 722 -57.69 -5.00 -0.93
C SER A 722 -57.25 -4.26 0.34
N PRO A 723 -58.11 -3.36 0.90
CA PRO A 723 -57.70 -2.64 2.10
C PRO A 723 -57.60 -3.57 3.30
N THR A 724 -56.67 -3.29 4.19
CA THR A 724 -56.43 -4.05 5.45
C THR A 724 -57.37 -3.57 6.58
N ASN A 725 -57.93 -2.39 6.47
CA ASN A 725 -58.88 -1.78 7.40
C ASN A 725 -60.01 -1.17 6.63
N THR A 726 -61.18 -1.00 7.29
CA THR A 726 -62.32 -0.29 6.72
C THR A 726 -61.88 1.07 6.18
N THR A 727 -61.98 1.29 4.90
CA THR A 727 -61.37 2.42 4.20
C THR A 727 -62.43 3.10 3.35
N THR A 728 -62.44 4.43 3.39
CA THR A 728 -63.20 5.24 2.46
C THR A 728 -62.27 5.69 1.33
N TYR A 729 -62.63 5.33 0.13
CA TYR A 729 -61.91 5.76 -1.08
C TYR A 729 -62.61 7.00 -1.63
N ILE A 730 -61.89 8.08 -1.69
CA ILE A 730 -62.33 9.33 -2.28
C ILE A 730 -61.70 9.40 -3.66
N VAL A 731 -62.47 9.68 -4.65
CA VAL A 731 -62.01 9.86 -6.00
C VAL A 731 -62.25 11.29 -6.46
N GLN A 732 -61.22 11.88 -6.95
CA GLN A 732 -61.31 13.09 -7.76
C GLN A 732 -61.31 12.68 -9.22
N ALA A 733 -62.38 12.95 -9.90
CA ALA A 733 -62.45 12.77 -11.34
C ALA A 733 -62.11 14.06 -12.07
N SER A 734 -61.23 13.90 -13.06
CA SER A 734 -60.92 15.00 -13.97
C SER A 734 -61.53 14.73 -15.33
N ASN A 735 -62.00 15.77 -16.00
CA ASN A 735 -62.19 15.63 -17.44
C ASN A 735 -60.85 15.55 -18.16
N GLY A 736 -60.81 15.15 -19.44
CA GLY A 736 -59.58 15.16 -20.22
C GLY A 736 -58.85 16.49 -20.22
N ASN A 737 -59.34 17.48 -19.55
CA ASN A 737 -58.93 18.84 -19.44
C ASN A 737 -58.54 19.26 -18.01
N GLY A 738 -58.52 18.38 -17.00
CA GLY A 738 -57.95 18.60 -15.67
C GLY A 738 -58.88 19.20 -14.60
N CYS A 739 -60.13 19.50 -14.90
CA CYS A 739 -61.10 20.01 -13.91
C CYS A 739 -61.68 18.85 -13.10
N ASN A 740 -61.70 19.02 -11.80
CA ASN A 740 -61.97 17.94 -10.87
C ASN A 740 -63.32 18.09 -10.18
N THR A 741 -63.95 16.95 -9.95
CA THR A 741 -64.99 16.79 -8.94
C THR A 741 -64.64 15.61 -8.05
N ALA A 742 -65.06 15.60 -6.81
CA ALA A 742 -64.76 14.53 -5.87
C ALA A 742 -66.04 13.83 -5.40
N ASP A 743 -65.94 12.50 -5.25
CA ASP A 743 -66.96 11.65 -4.65
C ASP A 743 -66.27 10.51 -3.85
N SER A 744 -66.98 9.73 -3.06
CA SER A 744 -66.40 8.74 -2.17
C SER A 744 -67.19 7.43 -2.06
N VAL A 745 -66.47 6.31 -1.92
CA VAL A 745 -67.03 4.95 -1.67
C VAL A 745 -66.31 4.31 -0.48
N LYS A 746 -67.13 3.67 0.41
CA LYS A 746 -66.66 3.06 1.63
C LYS A 746 -66.58 1.52 1.46
N ILE A 747 -65.40 0.97 1.74
CA ILE A 747 -65.14 -0.49 1.79
C ILE A 747 -64.95 -0.91 3.23
N THR A 748 -65.87 -1.76 3.72
CA THR A 748 -65.78 -2.28 5.07
C THR A 748 -64.95 -3.56 5.08
N VAL A 749 -63.85 -3.62 5.85
CA VAL A 749 -62.98 -4.78 5.92
C VAL A 749 -63.34 -5.61 7.15
N ILE A 750 -63.61 -6.85 6.91
CA ILE A 750 -63.90 -7.85 7.94
C ILE A 750 -62.57 -8.60 8.27
N PRO A 751 -62.12 -8.60 9.52
CA PRO A 751 -60.81 -9.16 9.88
C PRO A 751 -60.79 -10.68 9.65
N LEU A 752 -59.62 -11.18 9.26
CA LEU A 752 -59.38 -12.60 9.15
C LEU A 752 -59.32 -13.23 10.56
N PRO A 753 -59.61 -14.52 10.68
CA PRO A 753 -59.42 -15.19 11.94
C PRO A 753 -57.94 -15.23 12.35
N THR A 754 -57.65 -15.06 13.62
CA THR A 754 -56.29 -15.21 14.16
C THR A 754 -56.01 -16.71 14.33
N VAL A 755 -55.35 -17.27 13.32
CA VAL A 755 -55.05 -18.71 13.27
C VAL A 755 -53.77 -19.00 14.01
N PHE A 756 -53.68 -20.08 14.71
CA PHE A 756 -52.48 -20.61 15.31
C PHE A 756 -52.46 -22.13 15.06
N ALA A 757 -51.46 -22.59 14.34
CA ALA A 757 -51.26 -23.99 13.98
C ALA A 757 -50.53 -24.83 15.06
N GLY A 758 -49.99 -24.20 16.06
CA GLY A 758 -49.05 -24.80 17.03
C GLY A 758 -47.59 -24.40 16.73
N ASN A 759 -46.68 -24.75 17.62
CA ASN A 759 -45.27 -24.47 17.45
C ASN A 759 -44.56 -25.57 16.66
N ASP A 760 -43.51 -25.19 15.94
CA ASP A 760 -42.62 -26.15 15.27
C ASP A 760 -42.10 -27.18 16.27
N THR A 761 -42.00 -28.41 15.82
CA THR A 761 -41.57 -29.52 16.68
C THR A 761 -40.61 -30.44 15.94
N SER A 762 -39.85 -31.22 16.68
CA SER A 762 -38.95 -32.19 16.10
C SER A 762 -39.17 -33.58 16.68
N ILE A 763 -39.17 -34.55 15.78
CA ILE A 763 -39.30 -35.97 16.11
C ILE A 763 -38.14 -36.75 15.50
N ASN A 764 -37.80 -37.90 16.06
CA ASN A 764 -36.97 -38.85 15.37
C ASN A 764 -37.80 -39.62 14.35
N LEU A 765 -37.17 -40.18 13.34
CA LEU A 765 -37.89 -40.93 12.30
C LEU A 765 -38.72 -42.07 12.91
N GLY A 766 -40.05 -42.02 12.70
CA GLY A 766 -41.02 -43.01 13.19
C GLY A 766 -41.83 -42.59 14.43
N GLU A 767 -41.52 -41.46 15.07
CA GLU A 767 -42.30 -40.91 16.18
C GLU A 767 -43.45 -40.00 15.71
N SER A 768 -44.32 -39.58 16.62
CA SER A 768 -45.54 -38.81 16.32
C SER A 768 -45.56 -37.47 17.07
N ALA A 769 -46.08 -36.42 16.46
CA ALA A 769 -46.31 -35.10 17.06
C ALA A 769 -47.81 -34.79 17.15
N PHE A 770 -48.25 -34.14 18.24
CA PHE A 770 -49.61 -33.63 18.41
C PHE A 770 -49.70 -32.20 17.88
N LEU A 771 -50.57 -31.98 16.89
CA LEU A 771 -50.79 -30.64 16.36
C LEU A 771 -52.05 -30.04 17.02
N LYS A 772 -52.09 -28.69 17.14
CA LYS A 772 -53.22 -28.04 17.80
C LYS A 772 -53.49 -26.69 17.13
N ALA A 773 -54.58 -26.59 16.40
CA ALA A 773 -55.01 -25.33 15.80
C ALA A 773 -56.13 -24.64 16.57
N SER A 774 -56.16 -23.31 16.45
CA SER A 774 -57.21 -22.47 17.01
C SER A 774 -57.51 -21.26 16.11
N GLY A 775 -58.62 -20.57 16.33
CA GLY A 775 -58.87 -19.23 15.76
C GLY A 775 -60.11 -19.08 14.85
N GLY A 776 -60.99 -20.09 14.67
CA GLY A 776 -62.20 -19.93 13.83
C GLY A 776 -63.23 -21.02 13.99
N ASN A 777 -64.16 -21.16 13.03
CA ASN A 777 -65.29 -22.06 13.07
C ASN A 777 -65.05 -23.41 12.34
N THR A 778 -64.24 -23.39 11.23
CA THR A 778 -63.92 -24.61 10.50
C THR A 778 -62.45 -24.69 10.21
N TYR A 779 -61.86 -25.89 10.10
CA TYR A 779 -60.45 -26.20 9.97
C TYR A 779 -60.22 -27.11 8.77
N GLN A 780 -59.08 -26.93 8.08
CA GLN A 780 -58.59 -27.79 7.00
C GLN A 780 -57.09 -27.82 6.96
N TRP A 781 -56.46 -28.97 7.27
CA TRP A 781 -55.03 -29.19 7.25
C TRP A 781 -54.50 -29.72 5.91
N GLN A 782 -53.32 -29.33 5.52
CA GLN A 782 -52.55 -29.84 4.36
C GLN A 782 -51.06 -29.90 4.65
N PRO A 783 -50.32 -30.92 4.17
CA PRO A 783 -50.86 -32.14 3.55
C PRO A 783 -51.67 -32.99 4.54
N ALA A 784 -52.61 -33.74 4.06
CA ALA A 784 -53.36 -34.70 4.89
C ALA A 784 -52.55 -35.96 5.20
N THR A 785 -51.49 -36.22 4.45
CA THR A 785 -50.58 -37.37 4.61
C THR A 785 -49.90 -37.34 5.97
N GLY A 786 -49.98 -38.42 6.70
CA GLY A 786 -49.41 -38.53 8.04
C GLY A 786 -50.23 -37.88 9.15
N LEU A 787 -51.44 -37.40 8.86
CA LEU A 787 -52.39 -36.85 9.84
C LEU A 787 -53.53 -37.82 10.12
N THR A 788 -53.98 -37.91 11.39
CA THR A 788 -55.15 -38.71 11.78
C THR A 788 -56.48 -38.12 11.34
N CYS A 789 -56.52 -36.80 11.12
CA CYS A 789 -57.71 -36.07 10.68
C CYS A 789 -57.28 -34.72 10.05
N ALA A 790 -57.75 -34.44 8.83
CA ALA A 790 -57.41 -33.20 8.14
C ALA A 790 -58.37 -32.02 8.40
N THR A 791 -59.53 -32.28 8.99
CA THR A 791 -60.61 -31.29 9.19
C THR A 791 -60.90 -30.97 10.67
N CYS A 792 -60.24 -31.62 11.60
CA CYS A 792 -60.37 -31.34 13.02
C CYS A 792 -59.33 -30.34 13.52
N PRO A 793 -59.58 -29.64 14.65
CA PRO A 793 -58.58 -28.61 15.14
C PRO A 793 -57.29 -29.24 15.69
N ASN A 794 -57.28 -30.50 16.09
CA ASN A 794 -56.18 -31.13 16.81
C ASN A 794 -55.80 -32.53 16.23
N PRO A 795 -55.16 -32.64 15.06
CA PRO A 795 -54.68 -33.92 14.52
C PRO A 795 -53.39 -34.40 15.16
N ILE A 796 -53.05 -35.69 14.98
CA ILE A 796 -51.74 -36.27 15.29
C ILE A 796 -50.98 -36.43 13.98
N ALA A 797 -49.72 -36.02 13.92
CA ALA A 797 -48.85 -36.09 12.75
C ALA A 797 -47.70 -37.11 12.95
N ASN A 798 -47.46 -37.99 11.96
CA ASN A 798 -46.34 -38.92 11.88
C ASN A 798 -45.76 -38.92 10.47
N PRO A 799 -45.00 -37.87 10.10
CA PRO A 799 -44.36 -37.76 8.78
C PRO A 799 -43.07 -38.60 8.73
N ALA A 800 -42.77 -39.21 7.57
CA ALA A 800 -41.55 -39.96 7.34
C ALA A 800 -40.33 -39.04 6.99
N ILE A 801 -40.56 -37.80 6.61
CA ILE A 801 -39.58 -36.76 6.28
C ILE A 801 -40.03 -35.44 6.93
N THR A 802 -39.11 -34.56 7.14
CA THR A 802 -39.42 -33.20 7.62
C THR A 802 -40.57 -32.62 6.81
N THR A 803 -41.69 -32.37 7.45
CA THR A 803 -42.93 -31.97 6.79
C THR A 803 -43.50 -30.70 7.43
N MET A 804 -43.88 -29.77 6.60
CA MET A 804 -44.61 -28.58 7.02
C MET A 804 -46.14 -28.87 6.87
N TYR A 805 -46.88 -28.70 7.94
CA TYR A 805 -48.32 -28.79 7.95
C TYR A 805 -48.95 -27.41 8.03
N THR A 806 -49.87 -27.12 7.14
CA THR A 806 -50.60 -25.84 7.08
C THR A 806 -52.08 -26.06 7.38
N VAL A 807 -52.65 -25.28 8.29
CA VAL A 807 -54.06 -25.27 8.57
C VAL A 807 -54.75 -24.03 7.99
N THR A 808 -55.88 -24.25 7.31
CA THR A 808 -56.78 -23.18 6.86
C THR A 808 -57.99 -23.15 7.81
N VAL A 809 -58.27 -21.97 8.37
CA VAL A 809 -59.37 -21.74 9.32
C VAL A 809 -60.32 -20.66 8.76
N VAL A 810 -61.61 -20.85 8.88
CA VAL A 810 -62.66 -19.91 8.40
C VAL A 810 -63.49 -19.43 9.58
N ASN A 811 -63.77 -18.13 9.64
CA ASN A 811 -64.60 -17.50 10.66
C ASN A 811 -66.09 -17.47 10.25
N ALA A 812 -67.00 -16.98 11.15
CA ALA A 812 -68.41 -16.90 10.92
C ALA A 812 -68.87 -15.98 9.75
N SER A 813 -68.01 -15.05 9.36
CA SER A 813 -68.21 -14.13 8.23
C SER A 813 -67.70 -14.69 6.90
N GLY A 814 -67.22 -15.91 6.83
CA GLY A 814 -66.69 -16.55 5.64
C GLY A 814 -65.23 -16.18 5.30
N CYS A 815 -64.53 -15.40 6.14
CA CYS A 815 -63.14 -15.04 5.92
C CYS A 815 -62.21 -16.15 6.46
N SER A 816 -61.17 -16.45 5.69
CA SER A 816 -60.23 -17.56 6.03
C SER A 816 -58.77 -17.05 6.19
N ALA A 817 -58.02 -17.70 7.05
CA ALA A 817 -56.59 -17.53 7.20
C ALA A 817 -55.89 -18.89 7.39
N LYS A 818 -54.58 -18.87 7.25
CA LYS A 818 -53.72 -20.07 7.33
C LYS A 818 -52.57 -19.82 8.29
N ASP A 819 -52.14 -20.90 8.91
CA ASP A 819 -50.87 -20.92 9.67
C ASP A 819 -50.23 -22.30 9.49
N SER A 820 -48.96 -22.39 9.75
CA SER A 820 -48.19 -23.62 9.51
C SER A 820 -47.22 -23.90 10.63
N LEU A 821 -46.95 -25.15 10.84
CA LEU A 821 -45.90 -25.63 11.73
C LEU A 821 -45.05 -26.67 11.03
N LEU A 822 -43.80 -26.75 11.40
CA LEU A 822 -42.83 -27.70 10.85
C LEU A 822 -42.60 -28.85 11.82
N VAL A 823 -42.74 -30.06 11.33
CA VAL A 823 -42.33 -31.28 12.02
C VAL A 823 -41.03 -31.76 11.44
N THR A 824 -39.90 -31.55 12.13
CA THR A 824 -38.54 -31.85 11.67
C THR A 824 -38.16 -33.30 12.03
N VAL A 825 -37.66 -34.06 11.08
CA VAL A 825 -37.17 -35.44 11.27
C VAL A 825 -35.67 -35.48 11.21
N LYS A 826 -34.95 -35.99 12.23
CA LYS A 826 -33.50 -35.92 12.40
C LYS A 826 -32.74 -37.15 11.93
N THR A 827 -31.56 -36.98 11.32
CA THR A 827 -30.65 -38.05 10.84
C THR A 827 -29.19 -37.71 11.22
N ASN A 828 -28.34 -38.69 11.43
CA ASN A 828 -26.95 -38.51 11.89
C ASN A 828 -25.91 -38.72 10.77
N ASN A 829 -24.95 -37.83 10.71
CA ASN A 829 -23.78 -37.92 9.82
C ASN A 829 -22.55 -38.45 10.57
N THR A 830 -21.70 -39.24 9.92
CA THR A 830 -20.48 -39.77 10.52
C THR A 830 -19.29 -39.73 9.57
N LEU A 831 -18.06 -39.58 10.10
CA LEU A 831 -16.80 -39.60 9.35
C LEU A 831 -15.72 -40.33 10.16
N PHE A 832 -14.99 -41.24 9.51
CA PHE A 832 -13.88 -41.97 10.10
C PHE A 832 -12.80 -42.26 9.06
N ILE A 833 -11.54 -42.11 9.43
CA ILE A 833 -10.34 -42.48 8.64
C ILE A 833 -9.48 -43.38 9.53
N PRO A 834 -9.15 -44.59 9.09
CA PRO A 834 -8.28 -45.47 9.86
C PRO A 834 -6.86 -44.90 9.96
N ASP A 835 -6.23 -45.02 11.09
CA ASP A 835 -4.86 -44.58 11.39
C ASP A 835 -3.81 -45.64 11.12
N VAL A 836 -4.22 -46.88 10.79
CA VAL A 836 -3.33 -47.99 10.43
C VAL A 836 -3.98 -48.85 9.31
N PHE A 837 -3.21 -49.27 8.35
CA PHE A 837 -3.63 -50.29 7.38
C PHE A 837 -2.44 -51.15 6.91
N SER A 838 -2.72 -52.35 6.38
CA SER A 838 -1.70 -53.33 6.06
C SER A 838 -1.95 -53.96 4.67
N PRO A 839 -1.41 -53.36 3.59
CA PRO A 839 -1.53 -53.93 2.25
C PRO A 839 -0.66 -55.17 2.05
N ASN A 840 -1.06 -56.29 2.65
CA ASN A 840 -0.36 -57.59 2.63
C ASN A 840 -1.04 -58.65 1.73
N GLY A 841 -2.15 -58.28 1.08
CA GLY A 841 -2.90 -59.09 0.12
C GLY A 841 -3.80 -60.14 0.78
N ASP A 842 -4.14 -59.99 2.08
CA ASP A 842 -5.03 -60.91 2.80
C ASP A 842 -6.54 -60.52 2.69
N SER A 843 -6.84 -59.50 1.92
CA SER A 843 -8.15 -58.91 1.71
C SER A 843 -8.74 -58.23 2.94
N GLN A 844 -7.91 -57.98 4.00
CA GLN A 844 -8.32 -57.24 5.18
C GLN A 844 -7.42 -56.01 5.34
N ASN A 845 -7.98 -54.82 5.28
CA ASN A 845 -7.28 -53.54 5.40
C ASN A 845 -6.13 -53.33 4.40
N ASP A 846 -6.19 -53.99 3.23
CA ASP A 846 -5.23 -53.80 2.13
C ASP A 846 -5.32 -52.45 1.48
N ILE A 847 -6.44 -51.79 1.59
CA ILE A 847 -6.68 -50.48 0.99
C ILE A 847 -7.27 -49.54 2.07
N LEU A 848 -6.64 -48.45 2.24
CA LEU A 848 -7.10 -47.40 3.15
C LEU A 848 -8.20 -46.55 2.52
N TYR A 849 -9.41 -46.61 3.04
CA TYR A 849 -10.56 -45.80 2.59
C TYR A 849 -10.99 -44.78 3.62
N VAL A 850 -11.48 -43.64 3.15
CA VAL A 850 -12.28 -42.74 3.99
C VAL A 850 -13.67 -43.31 4.21
N ARG A 851 -14.08 -43.54 5.45
CA ARG A 851 -15.37 -44.11 5.82
C ARG A 851 -16.30 -43.09 6.46
N GLY A 852 -17.60 -43.18 6.15
CA GLY A 852 -18.57 -42.27 6.73
C GLY A 852 -19.91 -42.27 5.98
N ASN A 853 -20.91 -41.70 6.62
CA ASN A 853 -22.24 -41.56 6.05
C ASN A 853 -22.56 -40.11 5.77
N GLY A 854 -23.24 -39.86 4.66
CA GLY A 854 -23.67 -38.50 4.28
C GLY A 854 -22.59 -37.63 3.67
N ILE A 855 -21.47 -38.20 3.24
CA ILE A 855 -20.41 -37.47 2.55
C ILE A 855 -20.85 -37.09 1.14
N GLN A 856 -20.88 -35.82 0.82
CA GLN A 856 -21.25 -35.27 -0.49
C GLN A 856 -20.03 -34.89 -1.32
N GLU A 857 -19.05 -34.36 -0.69
CA GLU A 857 -17.77 -34.01 -1.33
C GLU A 857 -16.60 -34.46 -0.42
N LEU A 858 -15.59 -35.03 -1.01
CA LEU A 858 -14.39 -35.48 -0.35
C LEU A 858 -13.17 -34.88 -1.06
N TYR A 859 -12.20 -34.47 -0.30
CA TYR A 859 -10.80 -34.33 -0.72
C TYR A 859 -9.93 -35.01 0.32
N PHE A 860 -9.20 -36.02 -0.07
CA PHE A 860 -8.31 -36.77 0.81
C PHE A 860 -6.96 -36.96 0.16
N ALA A 861 -5.90 -36.56 0.85
CA ALA A 861 -4.52 -36.66 0.37
C ALA A 861 -3.58 -37.16 1.46
N ILE A 862 -2.60 -37.95 1.07
CA ILE A 862 -1.59 -38.53 1.95
C ILE A 862 -0.21 -38.05 1.51
N TYR A 863 0.62 -37.76 2.47
CA TYR A 863 1.97 -37.21 2.30
C TYR A 863 2.99 -38.09 3.05
N ASP A 864 4.18 -38.20 2.51
CA ASP A 864 5.30 -38.79 3.21
C ASP A 864 5.91 -37.83 4.25
N ARG A 865 6.88 -38.28 4.99
CA ARG A 865 7.58 -37.48 6.03
C ARG A 865 8.31 -36.25 5.47
N TRP A 866 8.52 -36.17 4.17
CA TRP A 866 9.21 -35.09 3.51
C TRP A 866 8.23 -34.08 2.88
N GLY A 867 6.93 -34.37 2.98
CA GLY A 867 5.86 -33.54 2.43
C GLY A 867 5.54 -33.82 0.95
N GLU A 868 6.10 -34.90 0.36
CA GLU A 868 5.72 -35.32 -0.98
C GLU A 868 4.33 -36.00 -0.91
N ARG A 869 3.42 -35.53 -1.75
CA ARG A 869 2.09 -36.12 -1.83
C ARG A 869 2.15 -37.44 -2.58
N ILE A 870 1.84 -38.51 -1.87
CA ILE A 870 1.94 -39.86 -2.40
C ILE A 870 0.61 -40.44 -2.85
N PHE A 871 -0.51 -39.92 -2.36
CA PHE A 871 -1.86 -40.32 -2.78
C PHE A 871 -2.81 -39.15 -2.67
N GLU A 872 -3.83 -39.16 -3.55
CA GLU A 872 -4.91 -38.17 -3.52
C GLU A 872 -6.19 -38.80 -4.13
N THR A 873 -7.31 -38.55 -3.49
CA THR A 873 -8.63 -38.90 -4.05
C THR A 873 -9.69 -37.86 -3.68
N LYS A 874 -10.72 -37.81 -4.51
CA LYS A 874 -11.96 -37.08 -4.25
C LYS A 874 -13.17 -38.01 -4.20
N ASP A 875 -12.97 -39.31 -4.39
CA ASP A 875 -13.99 -40.35 -4.35
C ASP A 875 -13.82 -41.19 -3.09
N GLN A 876 -14.89 -41.30 -2.30
CA GLN A 876 -14.92 -42.09 -1.07
C GLN A 876 -14.62 -43.59 -1.31
N HIS A 877 -14.87 -44.07 -2.53
CA HIS A 877 -14.69 -45.50 -2.90
C HIS A 877 -13.27 -45.77 -3.48
N SER A 878 -12.47 -44.74 -3.65
CA SER A 878 -11.10 -44.85 -4.10
C SER A 878 -10.16 -44.72 -2.91
N GLY A 879 -9.50 -45.78 -2.54
CA GLY A 879 -8.58 -45.85 -1.40
C GLY A 879 -7.11 -45.97 -1.83
N TRP A 880 -6.22 -45.81 -0.87
CA TRP A 880 -4.78 -45.97 -1.06
C TRP A 880 -4.31 -47.40 -0.71
N ASP A 881 -3.60 -47.98 -1.63
CA ASP A 881 -3.08 -49.37 -1.56
C ASP A 881 -1.63 -49.47 -1.01
N GLY A 882 -1.08 -48.38 -0.48
CA GLY A 882 0.29 -48.38 0.04
C GLY A 882 1.38 -48.27 -1.03
N THR A 883 1.00 -48.04 -2.32
CA THR A 883 2.00 -47.81 -3.40
C THR A 883 2.14 -46.35 -3.75
N PHE A 884 3.30 -45.99 -4.31
CA PHE A 884 3.57 -44.69 -4.91
C PHE A 884 4.33 -44.84 -6.23
N LYS A 885 3.78 -44.29 -7.28
CA LYS A 885 4.32 -44.40 -8.66
C LYS A 885 4.53 -45.85 -9.09
N GLY A 886 3.62 -46.74 -8.68
CA GLY A 886 3.63 -48.15 -9.00
C GLY A 886 4.65 -48.99 -8.24
N LYS A 887 5.22 -48.45 -7.17
CA LYS A 887 6.09 -49.20 -6.26
C LYS A 887 5.52 -49.24 -4.85
N GLU A 888 5.56 -50.40 -4.23
CA GLU A 888 5.15 -50.50 -2.83
C GLU A 888 6.07 -49.70 -1.91
N LEU A 889 5.48 -49.04 -0.95
CA LEU A 889 6.20 -48.34 0.09
C LEU A 889 6.52 -49.27 1.25
N ASN A 890 7.63 -49.05 1.93
CA ASN A 890 7.99 -49.74 3.17
C ASN A 890 7.10 -49.26 4.32
N GLY A 891 6.90 -50.10 5.33
CA GLY A 891 6.19 -49.73 6.54
C GLY A 891 6.74 -48.46 7.14
N ALA A 892 5.88 -47.46 7.28
CA ALA A 892 6.19 -46.11 7.77
C ALA A 892 4.94 -45.38 8.18
N VAL A 893 5.15 -44.24 8.85
CA VAL A 893 4.05 -43.32 9.17
C VAL A 893 3.99 -42.23 8.10
N PHE A 894 2.81 -41.99 7.60
CA PHE A 894 2.44 -40.98 6.62
C PHE A 894 1.44 -39.98 7.24
N VAL A 895 1.34 -38.83 6.71
CA VAL A 895 0.40 -37.81 7.20
C VAL A 895 -0.75 -37.65 6.19
N TYR A 896 -1.96 -37.60 6.68
CA TYR A 896 -3.10 -37.32 5.80
C TYR A 896 -3.73 -35.96 6.08
N TYR A 897 -4.36 -35.44 5.04
CA TYR A 897 -5.26 -34.30 5.07
C TYR A 897 -6.55 -34.66 4.38
N ALA A 898 -7.65 -34.55 5.09
CA ALA A 898 -8.99 -34.82 4.56
C ALA A 898 -9.91 -33.60 4.78
N LYS A 899 -10.61 -33.21 3.74
CA LYS A 899 -11.65 -32.18 3.79
C LYS A 899 -12.93 -32.77 3.24
N VAL A 900 -13.99 -32.70 4.01
CA VAL A 900 -15.27 -33.32 3.70
C VAL A 900 -16.40 -32.31 3.81
N THR A 901 -17.30 -32.35 2.84
CA THR A 901 -18.59 -31.65 2.92
C THR A 901 -19.67 -32.72 3.00
N PHE A 902 -20.50 -32.71 4.03
CA PHE A 902 -21.64 -33.63 4.18
C PHE A 902 -22.86 -33.11 3.40
N SER A 903 -23.81 -34.01 3.16
CA SER A 903 -25.06 -33.71 2.44
C SER A 903 -25.96 -32.67 3.12
N ASN A 904 -25.73 -32.38 4.39
CA ASN A 904 -26.37 -31.28 5.14
C ASN A 904 -25.64 -29.96 5.02
N GLY A 905 -24.55 -29.88 4.23
CA GLY A 905 -23.72 -28.67 4.04
C GLY A 905 -22.65 -28.46 5.10
N GLU A 906 -22.57 -29.27 6.14
CA GLU A 906 -21.54 -29.22 7.16
C GLU A 906 -20.19 -29.58 6.55
N LYS A 907 -19.17 -28.84 6.93
CA LYS A 907 -17.79 -29.03 6.44
C LYS A 907 -16.87 -29.38 7.59
N THR A 908 -16.09 -30.42 7.41
CA THR A 908 -15.07 -30.81 8.37
C THR A 908 -13.73 -31.03 7.70
N THR A 909 -12.70 -30.84 8.47
CA THR A 909 -11.32 -31.07 8.03
C THR A 909 -10.61 -31.89 9.09
N LEU A 910 -10.10 -33.03 8.68
CA LEU A 910 -9.28 -33.91 9.52
C LEU A 910 -7.84 -33.92 9.02
N LYS A 911 -6.93 -34.03 9.96
CA LYS A 911 -5.51 -34.26 9.73
C LYS A 911 -5.07 -35.30 10.75
N GLY A 912 -4.21 -36.16 10.36
CA GLY A 912 -3.66 -37.19 11.24
C GLY A 912 -2.57 -37.96 10.54
N ASP A 913 -2.10 -38.94 11.19
CA ASP A 913 -1.10 -39.86 10.70
C ASP A 913 -1.71 -41.22 10.35
N ILE A 914 -1.10 -41.85 9.40
CA ILE A 914 -1.46 -43.17 8.94
C ILE A 914 -0.21 -44.02 8.98
N THR A 915 -0.30 -45.13 9.68
CA THR A 915 0.77 -46.13 9.72
C THR A 915 0.53 -47.20 8.68
N LEU A 916 1.44 -47.32 7.74
CA LEU A 916 1.47 -48.47 6.83
C LEU A 916 2.29 -49.58 7.51
N VAL A 917 1.66 -50.72 7.73
CA VAL A 917 2.28 -51.90 8.30
C VAL A 917 2.34 -52.97 7.19
N LYS A 918 3.42 -53.66 7.05
CA LYS A 918 3.59 -54.80 6.12
C LYS A 918 3.48 -56.11 6.87
#